data_3a5f5e23aace2a1dc97e4d092c86233d
#
_entry.id   3a5f5e23aace2a1dc97e4d092c86233d
#
_cell.length_a   1.000
_cell.length_b   1.000
_cell.length_c   1.000
_cell.angle_alpha   90.00
_cell.angle_beta   90.00
_cell.angle_gamma   90.00
#
_symmetry.space_group_name_H-M   'P 1'
#
loop_
_entity.id
_entity.type
_entity.pdbx_description
1 polymer ?
#
loop_
_entity_poly.entity_id
_entity_poly.type
_entity_poly.pdbx_seq_one_letter_code
_entity_poly.pdbx_strand_id
1 'polypeptide(L)'
;MTLPVQDALIKVGGSRWEAALHRNGQVEHLRLLSDDGWVDVDFRKGAYAGFAWHGEWNGEKHVIGVTLDERDTDGAIFTGSSGALNFSLRYHSVDGQFAVTAAVANTGKIPVQPLSLGLMTGIDTYMEKFPDWNDKFFPTLLRCERTHFWGYCMRPEGALIGIASPQPIASWSLQYNVGYMEGELEWGGHRVETFTLDFLHAGPLPERHPQRLSELLPGETKEWTILLLPFKRPDQLLTSLAPVCAAPMLELERTTLAKGECTCMTIHSCESVAARVLLPDGRRMTVQPEAAGEGKYELLIQAGESQGHIRIEVENGSGKQSEAIVSVRPHWLWFLDKARTAALICPPRATSHCESWYGLYTLYSSQQYFPDREMLEQTEQIMSSIYPLMFDMETHEPLLVKHRIQNVSSMVGVLVDRYEATGDEAALQRASDLADWLISHAQYPDGSYRAGKTHYTSVIYPAKSLMELILAEKALAECNAVWRERLIRHTASVRRAMDELVAADGDIDTEGELTYEDGMISCSSLQLGLFALMQPEDERGPYREAALKLLNGHECLANLLIPDGRQRGATRRFWESQYDVAIQPNMLNSPHAWTSWRTYGTWYAYLLTGQVYYLEQTMNALASCVQMVDMSSGALRWAFVPDPYVRARQINEQMVVSDWSRAQEGHHHTLKYPSQEFVIGEQYIGMISDWHEANLQDNDVHEHFKCLAEVSLGKAYVAQDETGRLRTWNCSAEEKNGILHVSPTEPKVELVHLNLGVKKVCVHFESGEISADLRETVWVRKDGRIIRDLFIGQ
;
A
#
# COMPACT_ATOMS: atom_id res chain seq x y z
N MET A 1 -39.82 -35.40 -9.03
CA MET A 1 -38.64 -34.53 -8.97
C MET A 1 -37.44 -35.45 -8.86
N THR A 2 -36.79 -35.75 -9.93
CA THR A 2 -35.50 -36.46 -9.96
C THR A 2 -34.45 -35.45 -9.44
N LEU A 3 -33.76 -35.78 -8.36
CA LEU A 3 -32.59 -35.04 -7.92
C LEU A 3 -31.62 -34.92 -9.10
N PRO A 4 -30.99 -33.75 -9.34
CA PRO A 4 -29.97 -33.64 -10.37
C PRO A 4 -28.87 -34.66 -10.02
N VAL A 5 -28.49 -35.49 -11.01
CA VAL A 5 -27.33 -36.36 -10.93
C VAL A 5 -26.14 -35.42 -10.65
N GLN A 6 -25.54 -35.56 -9.48
CA GLN A 6 -24.26 -34.89 -9.20
C GLN A 6 -23.27 -35.39 -10.27
N ASP A 7 -22.91 -34.54 -11.20
CA ASP A 7 -21.90 -34.87 -12.21
C ASP A 7 -20.62 -35.28 -11.48
N ALA A 8 -20.12 -36.47 -11.76
CA ALA A 8 -18.92 -36.98 -11.12
C ALA A 8 -17.73 -36.05 -11.39
N LEU A 9 -17.08 -35.56 -10.36
CA LEU A 9 -15.91 -34.72 -10.47
C LEU A 9 -14.75 -35.47 -11.14
N ILE A 10 -14.01 -34.77 -11.95
CA ILE A 10 -12.81 -35.21 -12.64
C ILE A 10 -11.63 -34.96 -11.70
N LYS A 11 -11.02 -36.01 -11.17
CA LYS A 11 -9.81 -35.92 -10.39
C LYS A 11 -8.61 -36.05 -11.29
N VAL A 12 -7.70 -35.08 -11.19
CA VAL A 12 -6.42 -35.02 -11.88
C VAL A 12 -5.36 -34.53 -10.90
N GLY A 13 -4.10 -34.84 -11.18
CA GLY A 13 -3.03 -34.40 -10.27
C GLY A 13 -1.64 -34.82 -10.74
N GLY A 14 -0.65 -34.20 -10.16
CA GLY A 14 0.77 -34.50 -10.33
C GLY A 14 1.42 -34.87 -9.00
N SER A 15 2.74 -34.83 -8.96
CA SER A 15 3.49 -35.10 -7.71
C SER A 15 3.34 -33.99 -6.65
N ARG A 16 3.03 -32.78 -7.07
CA ARG A 16 2.97 -31.58 -6.21
C ARG A 16 1.62 -30.84 -6.25
N TRP A 17 0.60 -31.43 -6.86
CA TRP A 17 -0.73 -30.82 -6.91
C TRP A 17 -1.84 -31.86 -7.13
N GLU A 18 -3.04 -31.54 -6.67
CA GLU A 18 -4.26 -32.31 -6.86
C GLU A 18 -5.41 -31.36 -7.18
N ALA A 19 -6.25 -31.70 -8.14
CA ALA A 19 -7.44 -30.93 -8.46
C ALA A 19 -8.67 -31.83 -8.69
N ALA A 20 -9.83 -31.27 -8.32
CA ALA A 20 -11.13 -31.82 -8.67
C ALA A 20 -11.86 -30.82 -9.56
N LEU A 21 -12.23 -31.25 -10.79
CA LEU A 21 -12.76 -30.39 -11.84
C LEU A 21 -14.17 -30.82 -12.22
N HIS A 22 -15.01 -29.88 -12.61
CA HIS A 22 -16.29 -30.13 -13.28
C HIS A 22 -16.09 -30.29 -14.78
N ARG A 23 -17.09 -30.90 -15.47
CA ARG A 23 -17.05 -31.09 -16.92
C ARG A 23 -17.05 -29.80 -17.75
N ASN A 24 -17.40 -28.70 -17.16
CA ASN A 24 -17.33 -27.35 -17.73
C ASN A 24 -16.03 -26.58 -17.42
N GLY A 25 -15.00 -27.27 -16.90
CA GLY A 25 -13.70 -26.67 -16.57
C GLY A 25 -13.64 -25.93 -15.25
N GLN A 26 -14.74 -25.82 -14.52
CA GLN A 26 -14.72 -25.20 -13.18
C GLN A 26 -13.90 -26.05 -12.20
N VAL A 27 -13.18 -25.38 -11.28
CA VAL A 27 -12.38 -26.01 -10.24
C VAL A 27 -13.20 -26.06 -8.96
N GLU A 28 -13.50 -27.27 -8.48
CA GLU A 28 -14.14 -27.49 -7.18
C GLU A 28 -13.13 -27.46 -6.05
N HIS A 29 -11.92 -27.97 -6.31
CA HIS A 29 -10.87 -28.07 -5.32
C HIS A 29 -9.50 -28.10 -6.01
N LEU A 30 -8.54 -27.36 -5.46
CA LEU A 30 -7.14 -27.38 -5.84
C LEU A 30 -6.26 -27.37 -4.60
N ARG A 31 -5.29 -28.28 -4.53
CA ARG A 31 -4.24 -28.32 -3.51
C ARG A 31 -2.90 -28.26 -4.19
N LEU A 32 -2.02 -27.45 -3.62
CA LEU A 32 -0.65 -27.27 -4.08
C LEU A 32 0.32 -27.65 -2.97
N LEU A 33 1.35 -28.44 -3.27
CA LEU A 33 2.36 -28.85 -2.31
C LEU A 33 3.52 -27.87 -2.28
N SER A 34 3.62 -27.11 -1.19
CA SER A 34 4.82 -26.34 -0.84
C SER A 34 5.84 -27.21 -0.12
N ASP A 35 7.02 -26.67 0.16
CA ASP A 35 8.06 -27.38 0.94
C ASP A 35 7.63 -27.65 2.38
N ASP A 36 6.66 -26.89 2.89
CA ASP A 36 6.13 -26.95 4.25
C ASP A 36 4.75 -27.66 4.36
N GLY A 37 4.27 -28.27 3.27
CA GLY A 37 3.01 -29.01 3.23
C GLY A 37 2.01 -28.49 2.19
N TRP A 38 0.83 -29.08 2.23
CA TRP A 38 -0.25 -28.77 1.28
C TRP A 38 -0.90 -27.43 1.59
N VAL A 39 -1.18 -26.68 0.53
CA VAL A 39 -1.92 -25.40 0.55
C VAL A 39 -3.20 -25.60 -0.26
N ASP A 40 -4.35 -25.40 0.36
CA ASP A 40 -5.63 -25.40 -0.30
C ASP A 40 -5.88 -24.05 -0.96
N VAL A 41 -6.32 -24.08 -2.23
CA VAL A 41 -6.69 -22.89 -3.01
C VAL A 41 -8.18 -22.92 -3.22
N ASP A 42 -8.89 -22.01 -2.58
CA ASP A 42 -10.32 -21.90 -2.72
C ASP A 42 -10.68 -21.11 -3.98
N PHE A 43 -11.72 -21.56 -4.63
CA PHE A 43 -12.29 -20.89 -5.80
C PHE A 43 -13.71 -20.43 -5.50
N ARG A 44 -14.11 -19.33 -6.14
CA ARG A 44 -15.49 -18.86 -6.07
C ARG A 44 -16.46 -19.91 -6.60
N LYS A 45 -17.64 -19.94 -6.02
CA LYS A 45 -18.71 -20.80 -6.51
C LYS A 45 -19.43 -20.19 -7.71
N GLY A 46 -19.95 -21.01 -8.59
CA GLY A 46 -20.72 -20.59 -9.76
C GLY A 46 -19.88 -20.38 -11.02
N ALA A 47 -20.26 -19.46 -11.88
CA ALA A 47 -19.68 -19.29 -13.21
C ALA A 47 -18.19 -18.92 -13.23
N TYR A 48 -17.68 -18.40 -12.12
CA TYR A 48 -16.29 -17.91 -11.99
C TYR A 48 -15.39 -18.87 -11.21
N ALA A 49 -15.84 -20.08 -10.91
CA ALA A 49 -15.04 -21.07 -10.19
C ALA A 49 -13.89 -21.60 -11.06
N GLY A 50 -12.67 -21.26 -10.73
CA GLY A 50 -11.47 -21.70 -11.46
C GLY A 50 -10.97 -20.68 -12.47
N PHE A 51 -10.76 -21.15 -13.70
CA PHE A 51 -10.23 -20.32 -14.78
C PHE A 51 -11.23 -20.30 -15.93
N ALA A 52 -11.61 -19.11 -16.40
CA ALA A 52 -12.58 -18.95 -17.46
C ALA A 52 -12.07 -17.99 -18.54
N TRP A 53 -12.23 -18.36 -19.80
CA TRP A 53 -11.96 -17.46 -20.90
C TRP A 53 -12.94 -16.29 -20.87
N HIS A 54 -12.41 -15.10 -20.94
CA HIS A 54 -13.14 -13.84 -20.90
C HIS A 54 -12.56 -12.86 -21.91
N GLY A 55 -13.39 -12.01 -22.49
CA GLY A 55 -12.89 -10.98 -23.39
C GLY A 55 -13.97 -10.00 -23.85
N GLU A 56 -13.51 -8.94 -24.52
CA GLU A 56 -14.33 -7.91 -25.13
C GLU A 56 -13.86 -7.63 -26.55
N TRP A 57 -14.69 -7.94 -27.52
CA TRP A 57 -14.45 -7.63 -28.94
C TRP A 57 -15.78 -7.34 -29.65
N ASN A 58 -15.70 -6.56 -30.73
CA ASN A 58 -16.85 -6.05 -31.49
C ASN A 58 -17.86 -5.27 -30.63
N GLY A 59 -17.41 -4.70 -29.50
CA GLY A 59 -18.26 -3.96 -28.56
C GLY A 59 -19.09 -4.83 -27.61
N GLU A 60 -18.85 -6.14 -27.58
CA GLU A 60 -19.55 -7.09 -26.72
C GLU A 60 -18.59 -7.79 -25.77
N LYS A 61 -19.03 -8.02 -24.54
CA LYS A 61 -18.33 -8.85 -23.55
C LYS A 61 -18.72 -10.31 -23.73
N HIS A 62 -17.74 -11.18 -23.64
CA HIS A 62 -17.89 -12.61 -23.81
C HIS A 62 -17.30 -13.38 -22.65
N VAL A 63 -18.04 -14.32 -22.09
CA VAL A 63 -17.54 -15.39 -21.22
C VAL A 63 -17.69 -16.69 -22.01
N ILE A 64 -16.57 -17.38 -22.23
CA ILE A 64 -16.56 -18.54 -23.10
C ILE A 64 -16.72 -19.79 -22.26
N GLY A 65 -17.83 -20.47 -22.45
CA GLY A 65 -18.06 -21.81 -21.92
C GLY A 65 -17.15 -22.83 -22.59
N VAL A 66 -16.55 -23.70 -21.79
CA VAL A 66 -15.75 -24.81 -22.25
C VAL A 66 -16.34 -26.13 -21.77
N THR A 67 -16.06 -27.23 -22.47
CA THR A 67 -16.46 -28.57 -22.09
C THR A 67 -15.28 -29.53 -22.18
N LEU A 68 -15.30 -30.57 -21.34
CA LEU A 68 -14.26 -31.59 -21.32
C LEU A 68 -14.14 -32.24 -22.70
N ASP A 69 -12.93 -32.22 -23.26
CA ASP A 69 -12.56 -32.86 -24.53
C ASP A 69 -11.74 -34.13 -24.28
N GLU A 70 -10.63 -34.01 -23.57
CA GLU A 70 -9.72 -35.11 -23.25
C GLU A 70 -9.35 -35.14 -21.74
N ARG A 71 -9.02 -36.31 -21.27
CA ARG A 71 -8.56 -36.56 -19.91
C ARG A 71 -7.53 -37.68 -19.88
N ASP A 72 -6.46 -37.43 -19.10
CA ASP A 72 -5.52 -38.46 -18.68
C ASP A 72 -5.34 -38.44 -17.12
N THR A 73 -4.36 -39.17 -16.58
CA THR A 73 -4.07 -39.22 -15.13
C THR A 73 -3.48 -37.92 -14.65
N ASP A 74 -2.78 -37.19 -15.50
CA ASP A 74 -1.95 -36.06 -15.17
C ASP A 74 -2.56 -34.73 -15.63
N GLY A 75 -3.78 -34.74 -16.22
CA GLY A 75 -4.42 -33.56 -16.72
C GLY A 75 -5.80 -33.72 -17.34
N ALA A 76 -6.35 -32.56 -17.72
CA ALA A 76 -7.61 -32.48 -18.45
C ALA A 76 -7.60 -31.33 -19.44
N ILE A 77 -8.17 -31.52 -20.62
CA ILE A 77 -8.31 -30.53 -21.69
C ILE A 77 -9.80 -30.22 -21.87
N PHE A 78 -10.09 -28.94 -21.91
CA PHE A 78 -11.42 -28.39 -22.16
C PHE A 78 -11.39 -27.53 -23.42
N THR A 79 -12.41 -27.61 -24.24
CA THR A 79 -12.52 -26.83 -25.47
C THR A 79 -13.85 -26.09 -25.55
N GLY A 80 -13.84 -24.96 -26.27
CA GLY A 80 -15.00 -24.10 -26.49
C GLY A 80 -14.83 -23.25 -27.74
N SER A 81 -15.88 -22.55 -28.14
CA SER A 81 -15.81 -21.63 -29.28
C SER A 81 -16.73 -20.44 -29.13
N SER A 82 -16.37 -19.34 -29.77
CA SER A 82 -17.23 -18.16 -29.94
C SER A 82 -16.97 -17.54 -31.32
N GLY A 83 -17.97 -17.63 -32.21
CA GLY A 83 -17.81 -17.19 -33.57
C GLY A 83 -16.70 -17.95 -34.31
N ALA A 84 -15.70 -17.21 -34.79
CA ALA A 84 -14.55 -17.78 -35.48
C ALA A 84 -13.36 -18.10 -34.55
N LEU A 85 -13.50 -17.91 -33.23
CA LEU A 85 -12.47 -18.21 -32.27
C LEU A 85 -12.72 -19.57 -31.60
N ASN A 86 -11.69 -20.41 -31.59
CA ASN A 86 -11.67 -21.66 -30.84
C ASN A 86 -10.75 -21.49 -29.63
N PHE A 87 -11.19 -21.99 -28.49
CA PHE A 87 -10.51 -21.86 -27.21
C PHE A 87 -10.18 -23.24 -26.65
N SER A 88 -9.03 -23.36 -26.00
CA SER A 88 -8.71 -24.50 -25.16
C SER A 88 -8.18 -24.09 -23.81
N LEU A 89 -8.44 -24.92 -22.82
CA LEU A 89 -7.94 -24.76 -21.44
C LEU A 89 -7.45 -26.14 -20.99
N ARG A 90 -6.18 -26.23 -20.62
CA ARG A 90 -5.56 -27.47 -20.17
C ARG A 90 -5.00 -27.31 -18.77
N TYR A 91 -5.48 -28.17 -17.85
CA TYR A 91 -4.89 -28.33 -16.51
C TYR A 91 -3.90 -29.49 -16.54
N HIS A 92 -2.64 -29.25 -16.19
CA HIS A 92 -1.58 -30.24 -16.28
C HIS A 92 -0.37 -29.92 -15.42
N SER A 93 0.64 -30.80 -15.41
CA SER A 93 1.92 -30.53 -14.75
C SER A 93 2.95 -29.93 -15.71
N VAL A 94 3.69 -28.93 -15.22
CA VAL A 94 4.93 -28.45 -15.83
C VAL A 94 6.00 -28.52 -14.75
N ASP A 95 7.04 -29.31 -14.93
CA ASP A 95 8.10 -29.57 -13.96
C ASP A 95 7.57 -29.95 -12.56
N GLY A 96 6.47 -30.71 -12.54
CA GLY A 96 5.77 -31.14 -11.33
C GLY A 96 4.87 -30.11 -10.68
N GLN A 97 4.88 -28.85 -11.12
CA GLN A 97 4.00 -27.79 -10.63
C GLN A 97 2.66 -27.76 -11.39
N PHE A 98 1.63 -27.24 -10.74
CA PHE A 98 0.35 -27.01 -11.38
C PHE A 98 0.44 -25.91 -12.44
N ALA A 99 -0.05 -26.21 -13.62
CA ALA A 99 -0.09 -25.29 -14.75
C ALA A 99 -1.46 -25.28 -15.42
N VAL A 100 -1.85 -24.10 -15.88
CA VAL A 100 -3.01 -23.86 -16.75
C VAL A 100 -2.48 -23.36 -18.08
N THR A 101 -2.61 -24.16 -19.13
CA THR A 101 -2.30 -23.72 -20.50
C THR A 101 -3.58 -23.33 -21.21
N ALA A 102 -3.62 -22.08 -21.67
CA ALA A 102 -4.75 -21.48 -22.35
C ALA A 102 -4.36 -21.14 -23.79
N ALA A 103 -5.09 -21.63 -24.78
CA ALA A 103 -4.83 -21.33 -26.18
C ALA A 103 -6.07 -20.82 -26.89
N VAL A 104 -5.87 -19.90 -27.84
CA VAL A 104 -6.93 -19.38 -28.71
C VAL A 104 -6.48 -19.44 -30.18
N ALA A 105 -7.36 -19.91 -31.06
CA ALA A 105 -7.14 -20.00 -32.48
C ALA A 105 -8.19 -19.19 -33.26
N ASN A 106 -7.75 -18.37 -34.22
CA ASN A 106 -8.64 -17.67 -35.14
C ASN A 106 -8.82 -18.49 -36.41
N THR A 107 -9.96 -19.18 -36.54
CA THR A 107 -10.32 -19.95 -37.70
C THR A 107 -11.06 -19.14 -38.79
N GLY A 108 -11.24 -17.85 -38.52
CA GLY A 108 -11.90 -16.91 -39.45
C GLY A 108 -10.98 -16.41 -40.54
N LYS A 109 -11.50 -15.50 -41.35
CA LYS A 109 -10.80 -14.91 -42.51
C LYS A 109 -10.28 -13.49 -42.24
N ILE A 110 -10.59 -12.91 -41.10
CA ILE A 110 -10.20 -11.55 -40.72
C ILE A 110 -9.45 -11.57 -39.38
N PRO A 111 -8.53 -10.64 -39.16
CA PRO A 111 -7.91 -10.46 -37.83
C PRO A 111 -8.96 -10.15 -36.78
N VAL A 112 -8.74 -10.61 -35.56
CA VAL A 112 -9.52 -10.22 -34.37
C VAL A 112 -8.66 -9.34 -33.49
N GLN A 113 -9.15 -8.15 -33.18
CA GLN A 113 -8.51 -7.17 -32.33
C GLN A 113 -9.36 -6.96 -31.07
N PRO A 114 -9.21 -7.82 -30.05
CA PRO A 114 -10.01 -7.71 -28.85
C PRO A 114 -9.56 -6.52 -28.02
N LEU A 115 -10.49 -5.76 -27.46
CA LEU A 115 -10.15 -4.74 -26.46
C LEU A 115 -9.45 -5.41 -25.27
N SER A 116 -9.96 -6.55 -24.83
CA SER A 116 -9.26 -7.47 -23.94
C SER A 116 -9.66 -8.91 -24.28
N LEU A 117 -8.75 -9.86 -24.16
CA LEU A 117 -9.04 -11.30 -24.26
C LEU A 117 -8.05 -12.05 -23.39
N GLY A 118 -8.52 -12.81 -22.43
CA GLY A 118 -7.66 -13.50 -21.51
C GLY A 118 -8.35 -14.49 -20.61
N LEU A 119 -7.76 -14.75 -19.47
CA LEU A 119 -8.18 -15.76 -18.53
C LEU A 119 -8.59 -15.10 -17.22
N MET A 120 -9.87 -15.14 -16.92
CA MET A 120 -10.38 -14.73 -15.61
C MET A 120 -10.00 -15.78 -14.58
N THR A 121 -9.43 -15.34 -13.46
CA THR A 121 -8.97 -16.20 -12.37
C THR A 121 -9.94 -16.09 -11.20
N GLY A 122 -10.66 -17.17 -10.94
CA GLY A 122 -11.69 -17.23 -9.90
C GLY A 122 -11.18 -17.70 -8.55
N ILE A 123 -9.91 -17.49 -8.22
CA ILE A 123 -9.40 -17.67 -6.84
C ILE A 123 -10.27 -16.83 -5.92
N ASP A 124 -10.78 -17.43 -4.83
CA ASP A 124 -11.70 -16.73 -3.94
C ASP A 124 -10.96 -15.67 -3.14
N THR A 125 -11.22 -14.43 -3.51
CA THR A 125 -10.70 -13.23 -2.85
C THR A 125 -11.80 -12.44 -2.16
N TYR A 126 -13.02 -12.98 -2.12
CA TYR A 126 -14.19 -12.27 -1.63
C TYR A 126 -14.26 -12.29 -0.11
N MET A 127 -14.23 -11.12 0.49
CA MET A 127 -14.35 -10.93 1.94
C MET A 127 -15.81 -10.79 2.34
N GLU A 128 -16.36 -11.79 3.01
CA GLU A 128 -17.72 -11.68 3.54
C GLU A 128 -17.73 -11.12 4.96
N LYS A 129 -16.96 -11.70 5.86
CA LYS A 129 -16.82 -11.26 7.26
C LYS A 129 -15.64 -11.93 7.95
N PHE A 130 -15.26 -11.43 9.12
CA PHE A 130 -14.33 -12.10 10.02
C PHE A 130 -14.92 -13.43 10.56
N PRO A 131 -14.13 -14.51 10.70
CA PRO A 131 -12.71 -14.64 10.33
C PRO A 131 -12.46 -15.20 8.92
N ASP A 132 -13.51 -15.39 8.09
CA ASP A 132 -13.44 -16.10 6.81
C ASP A 132 -12.38 -15.53 5.86
N TRP A 133 -12.09 -14.24 5.97
CA TRP A 133 -11.08 -13.57 5.14
C TRP A 133 -9.63 -13.96 5.48
N ASN A 134 -9.34 -14.57 6.64
CA ASN A 134 -8.00 -15.06 6.97
C ASN A 134 -7.50 -16.14 5.99
N ASP A 135 -8.42 -16.92 5.44
CA ASP A 135 -8.13 -17.99 4.49
C ASP A 135 -8.14 -17.54 3.02
N LYS A 136 -8.41 -16.25 2.75
CA LYS A 136 -8.51 -15.73 1.39
C LYS A 136 -7.15 -15.29 0.83
N PHE A 137 -6.93 -15.57 -0.45
CA PHE A 137 -5.77 -15.13 -1.20
C PHE A 137 -6.04 -13.79 -1.89
N PHE A 138 -5.59 -12.69 -1.31
CA PHE A 138 -5.72 -11.37 -1.94
C PHE A 138 -4.70 -11.22 -3.07
N PRO A 139 -5.10 -10.76 -4.27
CA PRO A 139 -4.14 -10.40 -5.30
C PRO A 139 -3.33 -9.21 -4.78
N THR A 140 -2.03 -9.44 -4.52
CA THR A 140 -1.14 -8.47 -3.88
C THR A 140 -0.29 -7.74 -4.90
N LEU A 141 0.22 -8.47 -5.88
CA LEU A 141 1.00 -7.91 -6.99
C LEU A 141 0.72 -8.68 -8.28
N LEU A 142 0.44 -7.97 -9.36
CA LEU A 142 0.35 -8.50 -10.72
C LEU A 142 1.21 -7.61 -11.62
N ARG A 143 2.18 -8.18 -12.33
CA ARG A 143 3.16 -7.40 -13.07
C ARG A 143 3.42 -7.96 -14.47
N CYS A 144 3.08 -7.17 -15.48
CA CYS A 144 3.46 -7.44 -16.87
C CYS A 144 4.86 -6.88 -17.14
N GLU A 145 5.76 -7.73 -17.60
CA GLU A 145 7.03 -7.34 -18.19
C GLU A 145 6.96 -7.53 -19.72
N ARG A 146 7.86 -6.94 -20.49
CA ARG A 146 7.84 -7.06 -21.96
C ARG A 146 7.90 -8.49 -22.46
N THR A 147 8.49 -9.40 -21.70
CA THR A 147 8.83 -10.75 -22.13
C THR A 147 8.21 -11.85 -21.30
N HIS A 148 7.59 -11.55 -20.15
CA HIS A 148 6.99 -12.51 -19.24
C HIS A 148 6.00 -11.79 -18.31
N PHE A 149 5.33 -12.59 -17.48
CA PHE A 149 4.44 -12.09 -16.44
C PHE A 149 4.76 -12.76 -15.11
N TRP A 150 4.63 -12.01 -14.01
CA TRP A 150 4.71 -12.55 -12.67
C TRP A 150 3.83 -11.77 -11.69
N GLY A 151 3.50 -12.41 -10.59
CA GLY A 151 2.72 -11.80 -9.53
C GLY A 151 2.49 -12.79 -8.40
N TYR A 152 1.68 -12.39 -7.43
CA TYR A 152 1.26 -13.30 -6.36
C TYR A 152 -0.02 -12.81 -5.68
N CYS A 153 -0.74 -13.79 -5.12
CA CYS A 153 -1.81 -13.58 -4.17
C CYS A 153 -1.33 -14.03 -2.79
N MET A 154 -1.68 -13.30 -1.73
CA MET A 154 -1.20 -13.55 -0.37
C MET A 154 -2.36 -13.57 0.63
N ARG A 155 -2.28 -14.43 1.63
CA ARG A 155 -3.17 -14.48 2.79
C ARG A 155 -2.67 -13.59 3.92
N PRO A 156 -3.56 -13.11 4.81
CA PRO A 156 -3.15 -12.35 5.99
C PRO A 156 -2.12 -13.05 6.90
N GLU A 157 -2.14 -14.37 6.96
CA GLU A 157 -1.18 -15.16 7.72
C GLU A 157 0.21 -15.32 7.06
N GLY A 158 0.39 -14.79 5.84
CA GLY A 158 1.65 -14.77 5.13
C GLY A 158 1.83 -15.84 4.05
N ALA A 159 0.99 -16.87 4.00
CA ALA A 159 1.01 -17.85 2.90
C ALA A 159 0.67 -17.16 1.58
N LEU A 160 1.36 -17.53 0.49
CA LEU A 160 1.14 -16.92 -0.81
C LEU A 160 1.20 -17.93 -1.97
N ILE A 161 0.57 -17.55 -3.07
CA ILE A 161 0.60 -18.25 -4.33
C ILE A 161 1.25 -17.33 -5.37
N GLY A 162 2.45 -17.68 -5.80
CA GLY A 162 3.11 -17.08 -6.96
C GLY A 162 2.37 -17.44 -8.24
N ILE A 163 2.19 -16.47 -9.11
CA ILE A 163 1.56 -16.61 -10.42
C ILE A 163 2.59 -16.21 -11.46
N ALA A 164 2.92 -17.11 -12.38
CA ALA A 164 3.97 -16.86 -13.36
C ALA A 164 3.57 -17.31 -14.76
N SER A 165 4.03 -16.58 -15.78
CA SER A 165 3.99 -17.01 -17.17
C SER A 165 5.33 -16.72 -17.85
N PRO A 166 6.00 -17.73 -18.43
CA PRO A 166 7.16 -17.50 -19.25
C PRO A 166 6.86 -16.75 -20.56
N GLN A 167 5.59 -16.73 -20.99
CA GLN A 167 5.13 -15.92 -22.11
C GLN A 167 4.66 -14.55 -21.62
N PRO A 168 4.82 -13.48 -22.42
CA PRO A 168 4.31 -12.17 -22.09
C PRO A 168 2.77 -12.15 -22.10
N ILE A 169 2.17 -11.45 -21.16
CA ILE A 169 0.74 -11.16 -21.05
C ILE A 169 0.55 -9.68 -21.30
N ALA A 170 -0.40 -9.30 -22.15
CA ALA A 170 -0.57 -7.92 -22.59
C ALA A 170 -0.87 -6.98 -21.40
N SER A 171 -1.82 -7.38 -20.54
CA SER A 171 -2.20 -6.61 -19.36
C SER A 171 -2.89 -7.50 -18.33
N TRP A 172 -3.42 -6.91 -17.29
CA TRP A 172 -4.29 -7.55 -16.30
C TRP A 172 -5.32 -6.55 -15.82
N SER A 173 -6.43 -7.04 -15.31
CA SER A 173 -7.49 -6.19 -14.78
C SER A 173 -8.14 -6.81 -13.55
N LEU A 174 -8.62 -5.95 -12.65
CA LEU A 174 -9.43 -6.34 -11.51
C LEU A 174 -10.91 -6.24 -11.85
N GLN A 175 -11.70 -7.08 -11.22
CA GLN A 175 -13.15 -7.00 -11.23
C GLN A 175 -13.64 -6.98 -9.78
N TYR A 176 -14.30 -5.90 -9.44
CA TYR A 176 -15.11 -5.81 -8.23
C TYR A 176 -16.51 -6.26 -8.63
N ASN A 177 -17.34 -6.64 -7.73
CA ASN A 177 -18.72 -7.15 -7.94
C ASN A 177 -19.27 -7.04 -9.38
N VAL A 178 -19.71 -8.14 -9.96
CA VAL A 178 -20.06 -8.24 -11.41
C VAL A 178 -21.21 -7.30 -11.81
N GLY A 179 -22.20 -7.06 -10.95
CA GLY A 179 -23.28 -6.08 -11.18
C GLY A 179 -22.80 -4.63 -11.29
N TYR A 180 -21.64 -4.37 -10.79
CA TYR A 180 -20.94 -3.10 -10.82
C TYR A 180 -20.45 -2.68 -12.22
N MET A 181 -20.03 -3.64 -13.03
CA MET A 181 -19.49 -3.39 -14.36
C MET A 181 -20.58 -3.03 -15.40
N GLU A 182 -21.84 -3.10 -15.05
CA GLU A 182 -22.99 -2.78 -15.92
C GLU A 182 -23.47 -1.33 -15.79
N GLY A 183 -22.79 -0.50 -15.01
CA GLY A 183 -23.01 0.96 -15.02
C GLY A 183 -23.84 1.54 -13.88
N GLU A 184 -24.26 0.73 -12.93
CA GLU A 184 -24.87 1.20 -11.67
C GLU A 184 -24.02 0.73 -10.49
N LEU A 185 -23.47 1.69 -9.75
CA LEU A 185 -22.75 1.48 -8.51
C LEU A 185 -23.73 1.44 -7.36
N GLU A 186 -24.12 0.27 -6.93
CA GLU A 186 -24.59 0.10 -5.57
C GLU A 186 -23.36 0.00 -4.65
N TRP A 187 -23.39 0.72 -3.55
CA TRP A 187 -22.39 0.60 -2.49
C TRP A 187 -22.51 -0.79 -1.86
N GLY A 188 -21.85 -1.76 -2.44
CA GLY A 188 -21.93 -3.17 -2.11
C GLY A 188 -20.72 -3.72 -1.38
N GLY A 189 -19.91 -2.85 -0.75
CA GLY A 189 -18.69 -3.23 -0.07
C GLY A 189 -17.46 -3.25 -1.00
N HIS A 190 -16.30 -3.10 -0.44
CA HIS A 190 -15.00 -2.91 -1.09
C HIS A 190 -14.33 -4.23 -1.45
N ARG A 191 -14.96 -5.06 -2.29
CA ARG A 191 -14.59 -6.46 -2.46
C ARG A 191 -14.09 -6.74 -3.88
N VAL A 192 -12.82 -7.11 -3.99
CA VAL A 192 -12.31 -7.68 -5.25
C VAL A 192 -12.92 -9.05 -5.44
N GLU A 193 -13.60 -9.26 -6.56
CA GLU A 193 -14.20 -10.56 -6.87
C GLU A 193 -13.26 -11.48 -7.65
N THR A 194 -12.63 -10.96 -8.70
CA THR A 194 -11.73 -11.71 -9.56
C THR A 194 -10.69 -10.79 -10.17
N PHE A 195 -9.66 -11.36 -10.74
CA PHE A 195 -8.77 -10.67 -11.66
C PHE A 195 -8.66 -11.43 -12.96
N THR A 196 -8.37 -10.71 -14.03
CA THR A 196 -8.22 -11.26 -15.39
C THR A 196 -6.80 -11.02 -15.87
N LEU A 197 -6.19 -12.04 -16.44
CA LEU A 197 -4.94 -11.95 -17.17
C LEU A 197 -5.27 -11.73 -18.64
N ASP A 198 -5.09 -10.50 -19.14
CA ASP A 198 -5.42 -10.13 -20.51
C ASP A 198 -4.29 -10.54 -21.46
N PHE A 199 -4.40 -11.66 -22.11
CA PHE A 199 -3.39 -12.20 -23.03
C PHE A 199 -3.23 -11.35 -24.28
N LEU A 200 -4.34 -10.79 -24.77
CA LEU A 200 -4.39 -9.84 -25.88
C LEU A 200 -5.11 -8.57 -25.45
N HIS A 201 -4.62 -7.44 -25.94
CA HIS A 201 -5.19 -6.13 -25.66
C HIS A 201 -4.94 -5.14 -26.81
N ALA A 202 -5.99 -4.68 -27.47
CA ALA A 202 -5.90 -3.79 -28.63
C ALA A 202 -5.74 -2.30 -28.26
N GLY A 203 -6.00 -1.92 -27.01
CA GLY A 203 -5.81 -0.55 -26.53
C GLY A 203 -4.34 -0.21 -26.29
N PRO A 204 -4.00 1.08 -26.17
CA PRO A 204 -2.64 1.49 -25.81
C PRO A 204 -2.32 1.01 -24.38
N LEU A 205 -1.06 0.59 -24.22
CA LEU A 205 -0.54 0.06 -22.95
C LEU A 205 0.72 0.81 -22.51
N PRO A 206 1.03 0.87 -21.21
CA PRO A 206 2.29 1.42 -20.72
C PRO A 206 3.51 0.78 -21.37
N GLU A 207 4.60 1.52 -21.49
CA GLU A 207 5.80 1.12 -22.25
C GLU A 207 6.42 -0.21 -21.76
N ARG A 208 6.33 -0.50 -20.47
CA ARG A 208 6.82 -1.76 -19.88
C ARG A 208 5.98 -2.97 -20.30
N HIS A 209 4.72 -2.80 -20.65
CA HIS A 209 3.86 -3.88 -21.11
C HIS A 209 4.25 -4.36 -22.52
N PRO A 210 3.95 -5.63 -22.89
CA PRO A 210 4.15 -6.12 -24.25
C PRO A 210 3.33 -5.32 -25.27
N GLN A 211 3.97 -4.77 -26.30
CA GLN A 211 3.33 -3.87 -27.27
C GLN A 211 2.76 -4.57 -28.51
N ARG A 212 2.97 -5.89 -28.65
CA ARG A 212 2.61 -6.63 -29.89
C ARG A 212 1.50 -7.65 -29.70
N LEU A 213 0.83 -7.61 -28.54
CA LEU A 213 -0.25 -8.53 -28.20
C LEU A 213 -1.62 -7.87 -28.40
N SER A 214 -1.83 -7.25 -29.59
CA SER A 214 -3.04 -6.47 -29.88
C SER A 214 -4.03 -7.18 -30.81
N GLU A 215 -3.60 -8.27 -31.46
CA GLU A 215 -4.44 -8.96 -32.44
C GLU A 215 -4.13 -10.45 -32.57
N LEU A 216 -5.08 -11.18 -33.16
CA LEU A 216 -4.95 -12.56 -33.57
C LEU A 216 -5.29 -12.69 -35.07
N LEU A 217 -4.27 -13.03 -35.87
CA LEU A 217 -4.39 -13.10 -37.31
C LEU A 217 -5.22 -14.34 -37.80
N PRO A 218 -5.78 -14.32 -39.02
CA PRO A 218 -6.45 -15.49 -39.58
C PRO A 218 -5.53 -16.71 -39.61
N GLY A 219 -6.01 -17.84 -39.09
CA GLY A 219 -5.26 -19.08 -38.98
C GLY A 219 -4.19 -19.09 -37.89
N GLU A 220 -4.02 -18.03 -37.15
CA GLU A 220 -3.06 -17.94 -36.02
C GLU A 220 -3.64 -18.64 -34.79
N THR A 221 -2.74 -19.32 -34.04
CA THR A 221 -3.00 -19.86 -32.71
C THR A 221 -1.96 -19.26 -31.76
N LYS A 222 -2.41 -18.74 -30.62
CA LYS A 222 -1.53 -18.26 -29.53
C LYS A 222 -1.84 -19.05 -28.27
N GLU A 223 -0.78 -19.28 -27.48
CA GLU A 223 -0.84 -20.10 -26.27
C GLU A 223 -0.06 -19.44 -25.14
N TRP A 224 -0.58 -19.54 -23.91
CA TRP A 224 0.03 -19.06 -22.67
C TRP A 224 -0.07 -20.14 -21.60
N THR A 225 0.99 -20.30 -20.84
CA THR A 225 1.04 -21.20 -19.69
C THR A 225 1.17 -20.38 -18.41
N ILE A 226 0.23 -20.54 -17.50
CA ILE A 226 0.18 -19.93 -16.19
C ILE A 226 0.54 -20.99 -15.15
N LEU A 227 1.56 -20.74 -14.36
CA LEU A 227 1.97 -21.61 -13.25
C LEU A 227 1.54 -21.01 -11.93
N LEU A 228 1.07 -21.83 -11.01
CA LEU A 228 0.78 -21.48 -9.64
C LEU A 228 1.77 -22.19 -8.70
N LEU A 229 2.49 -21.40 -7.90
CA LEU A 229 3.53 -21.89 -7.00
C LEU A 229 3.21 -21.48 -5.56
N PRO A 230 3.03 -22.44 -4.63
CA PRO A 230 2.71 -22.13 -3.24
C PRO A 230 3.98 -21.84 -2.43
N PHE A 231 3.91 -20.82 -1.57
CA PHE A 231 4.96 -20.45 -0.62
C PHE A 231 4.34 -20.13 0.74
N LYS A 232 5.09 -20.31 1.81
CA LYS A 232 4.69 -19.87 3.15
C LYS A 232 5.18 -18.47 3.50
N ARG A 233 6.19 -17.98 2.79
CA ARG A 233 6.78 -16.66 3.03
C ARG A 233 7.21 -16.00 1.72
N PRO A 234 7.21 -14.68 1.65
CA PRO A 234 7.57 -13.94 0.44
C PRO A 234 9.05 -14.02 0.03
N ASP A 235 9.95 -14.31 0.97
CA ASP A 235 11.42 -14.27 0.77
C ASP A 235 11.95 -15.23 -0.31
N GLN A 236 11.21 -16.31 -0.58
CA GLN A 236 11.58 -17.31 -1.59
C GLN A 236 10.98 -17.03 -2.98
N LEU A 237 10.04 -16.10 -3.08
CA LEU A 237 9.22 -15.90 -4.28
C LEU A 237 10.09 -15.58 -5.50
N LEU A 238 10.89 -14.51 -5.43
CA LEU A 238 11.66 -14.02 -6.60
C LEU A 238 12.70 -15.03 -7.06
N THR A 239 13.39 -15.68 -6.13
CA THR A 239 14.36 -16.73 -6.46
C THR A 239 13.71 -17.92 -7.17
N SER A 240 12.49 -18.29 -6.75
CA SER A 240 11.76 -19.42 -7.35
C SER A 240 11.08 -19.04 -8.67
N LEU A 241 10.69 -17.78 -8.86
CA LEU A 241 10.08 -17.32 -10.11
C LEU A 241 11.10 -17.15 -11.24
N ALA A 242 12.36 -16.85 -10.94
CA ALA A 242 13.40 -16.63 -11.95
C ALA A 242 13.57 -17.82 -12.92
N PRO A 243 13.73 -19.08 -12.47
CA PRO A 243 13.78 -20.22 -13.38
C PRO A 243 12.45 -20.50 -14.10
N VAL A 244 11.32 -20.28 -13.43
CA VAL A 244 9.97 -20.53 -14.00
C VAL A 244 9.65 -19.60 -15.16
N CYS A 245 9.94 -18.31 -15.00
CA CYS A 245 9.81 -17.31 -16.07
C CYS A 245 10.95 -17.35 -17.08
N ALA A 246 12.04 -18.07 -16.78
CA ALA A 246 13.33 -17.99 -17.48
C ALA A 246 13.81 -16.53 -17.65
N ALA A 247 13.56 -15.68 -16.65
CA ALA A 247 13.74 -14.22 -16.71
C ALA A 247 14.42 -13.70 -15.43
N PRO A 248 15.11 -12.55 -15.49
CA PRO A 248 15.64 -11.92 -14.30
C PRO A 248 14.52 -11.50 -13.35
N MET A 249 14.63 -11.80 -12.05
CA MET A 249 13.79 -11.24 -11.01
C MET A 249 14.60 -10.24 -10.18
N LEU A 250 14.02 -9.06 -9.93
CA LEU A 250 14.75 -7.92 -9.40
C LEU A 250 14.29 -7.61 -7.97
N GLU A 251 15.25 -7.46 -7.07
CA GLU A 251 15.03 -7.07 -5.69
C GLU A 251 15.88 -5.84 -5.36
N LEU A 252 15.24 -4.76 -4.94
CA LEU A 252 15.90 -3.51 -4.56
C LEU A 252 16.03 -3.43 -3.04
N GLU A 253 17.20 -3.09 -2.56
CA GLU A 253 17.42 -2.79 -1.14
C GLU A 253 16.69 -1.51 -0.73
N ARG A 254 16.84 -0.45 -1.54
CA ARG A 254 16.12 0.81 -1.42
C ARG A 254 15.54 1.20 -2.76
N THR A 255 14.35 1.74 -2.74
CA THR A 255 13.65 2.18 -3.96
C THR A 255 13.71 3.68 -4.16
N THR A 256 14.14 4.44 -3.12
CA THR A 256 14.22 5.90 -3.17
C THR A 256 15.52 6.38 -2.53
N LEU A 257 16.20 7.28 -3.21
CA LEU A 257 17.50 7.82 -2.85
C LEU A 257 17.45 9.35 -2.81
N ALA A 258 18.12 9.94 -1.84
CA ALA A 258 18.53 11.32 -1.92
C ALA A 258 19.80 11.44 -2.80
N LYS A 259 20.14 12.67 -3.22
CA LYS A 259 21.37 12.95 -3.96
C LYS A 259 22.60 12.38 -3.24
N GLY A 260 23.41 11.64 -3.99
CA GLY A 260 24.65 11.03 -3.49
C GLY A 260 24.49 9.73 -2.73
N GLU A 261 23.26 9.31 -2.42
CA GLU A 261 22.99 8.00 -1.85
C GLU A 261 23.11 6.89 -2.91
N CYS A 262 23.23 5.66 -2.45
CA CYS A 262 23.27 4.48 -3.31
C CYS A 262 22.34 3.37 -2.77
N THR A 263 21.97 2.47 -3.66
CA THR A 263 21.25 1.24 -3.33
C THR A 263 21.84 0.07 -4.09
N CYS A 264 21.70 -1.12 -3.53
CA CYS A 264 22.05 -2.36 -4.22
C CYS A 264 20.77 -3.00 -4.78
N MET A 265 20.85 -3.47 -6.01
CA MET A 265 19.84 -4.32 -6.62
C MET A 265 20.37 -5.73 -6.76
N THR A 266 19.69 -6.69 -6.12
CA THR A 266 19.94 -8.13 -6.32
C THR A 266 19.14 -8.61 -7.52
N ILE A 267 19.76 -9.37 -8.41
CA ILE A 267 19.18 -9.94 -9.61
C ILE A 267 19.24 -11.45 -9.51
N HIS A 268 18.08 -12.10 -9.47
CA HIS A 268 17.99 -13.57 -9.53
C HIS A 268 17.82 -14.00 -10.99
N SER A 269 18.76 -14.78 -11.52
CA SER A 269 18.73 -15.25 -12.92
C SER A 269 19.53 -16.51 -13.08
N CYS A 270 19.00 -17.47 -13.86
CA CYS A 270 19.71 -18.71 -14.21
C CYS A 270 20.78 -18.49 -15.30
N GLU A 271 20.79 -17.34 -15.96
CA GLU A 271 21.71 -16.98 -17.03
C GLU A 271 22.46 -15.68 -16.69
N SER A 272 23.54 -15.42 -17.41
CA SER A 272 24.26 -14.14 -17.32
C SER A 272 23.35 -12.98 -17.69
N VAL A 273 23.52 -11.85 -17.03
CA VAL A 273 22.68 -10.68 -17.18
C VAL A 273 23.50 -9.44 -17.58
N ALA A 274 22.84 -8.51 -18.27
CA ALA A 274 23.34 -7.16 -18.54
C ALA A 274 22.27 -6.14 -18.18
N ALA A 275 22.67 -4.98 -17.68
CA ALA A 275 21.76 -3.91 -17.28
C ALA A 275 21.93 -2.66 -18.14
N ARG A 276 20.84 -2.10 -18.61
CA ARG A 276 20.77 -0.77 -19.22
C ARG A 276 20.15 0.19 -18.22
N VAL A 277 20.84 1.27 -17.91
CA VAL A 277 20.43 2.27 -16.93
C VAL A 277 20.15 3.58 -17.66
N LEU A 278 18.94 4.11 -17.52
CA LEU A 278 18.55 5.44 -17.97
C LEU A 278 18.46 6.34 -16.74
N LEU A 279 19.31 7.36 -16.70
CA LEU A 279 19.37 8.35 -15.63
C LEU A 279 18.30 9.46 -15.84
N PRO A 280 17.91 10.21 -14.79
CA PRO A 280 16.92 11.28 -14.90
C PRO A 280 17.31 12.40 -15.86
N ASP A 281 18.60 12.61 -16.12
CA ASP A 281 19.12 13.58 -17.08
C ASP A 281 19.13 13.08 -18.54
N GLY A 282 18.58 11.88 -18.79
CA GLY A 282 18.51 11.27 -20.11
C GLY A 282 19.75 10.49 -20.54
N ARG A 283 20.82 10.49 -19.76
CA ARG A 283 22.03 9.67 -20.06
C ARG A 283 21.70 8.20 -19.93
N ARG A 284 22.21 7.41 -20.87
CA ARG A 284 22.09 5.95 -20.91
C ARG A 284 23.44 5.29 -20.68
N MET A 285 23.44 4.25 -19.87
CA MET A 285 24.62 3.48 -19.54
C MET A 285 24.32 1.98 -19.68
N THR A 286 25.30 1.21 -20.13
CA THR A 286 25.26 -0.26 -20.01
C THR A 286 26.21 -0.64 -18.90
N VAL A 287 25.74 -1.38 -17.93
CA VAL A 287 26.48 -1.82 -16.76
C VAL A 287 26.40 -3.35 -16.68
N GLN A 288 27.53 -3.97 -16.37
CA GLN A 288 27.57 -5.40 -16.12
C GLN A 288 27.40 -5.65 -14.63
N PRO A 289 26.31 -6.32 -14.18
CA PRO A 289 26.15 -6.72 -12.78
C PRO A 289 27.26 -7.70 -12.35
N GLU A 290 27.68 -7.62 -11.10
CA GLU A 290 28.68 -8.49 -10.52
C GLU A 290 28.06 -9.80 -10.04
N ALA A 291 28.70 -10.93 -10.30
CA ALA A 291 28.23 -12.23 -9.80
C ALA A 291 28.40 -12.30 -8.26
N ALA A 292 27.32 -12.57 -7.54
CA ALA A 292 27.28 -12.62 -6.07
C ALA A 292 26.96 -14.03 -5.52
N GLY A 293 26.99 -15.05 -6.37
CA GLY A 293 26.68 -16.43 -6.04
C GLY A 293 26.00 -17.16 -7.20
N GLU A 294 25.64 -18.40 -6.99
CA GLU A 294 24.92 -19.18 -8.00
C GLU A 294 23.52 -18.57 -8.25
N GLY A 295 23.25 -18.19 -9.50
CA GLY A 295 21.98 -17.58 -9.90
C GLY A 295 21.74 -16.19 -9.32
N LYS A 296 22.77 -15.55 -8.76
CA LYS A 296 22.67 -14.23 -8.13
C LYS A 296 23.69 -13.25 -8.71
N TYR A 297 23.21 -12.03 -8.98
CA TYR A 297 24.05 -10.90 -9.42
C TYR A 297 23.68 -9.67 -8.61
N GLU A 298 24.62 -8.75 -8.45
CA GLU A 298 24.42 -7.48 -7.76
C GLU A 298 24.77 -6.30 -8.68
N LEU A 299 23.97 -5.25 -8.57
CA LEU A 299 24.18 -3.98 -9.26
C LEU A 299 24.08 -2.82 -8.28
N LEU A 300 25.19 -2.10 -8.11
CA LEU A 300 25.20 -0.86 -7.33
C LEU A 300 24.65 0.29 -8.17
N ILE A 301 23.63 0.98 -7.64
CA ILE A 301 22.96 2.09 -8.27
C ILE A 301 23.23 3.34 -7.42
N GLN A 302 23.80 4.37 -8.02
CA GLN A 302 24.12 5.63 -7.35
C GLN A 302 23.24 6.76 -7.86
N ALA A 303 22.62 7.49 -6.95
CA ALA A 303 21.90 8.72 -7.26
C ALA A 303 22.89 9.83 -7.65
N GLY A 304 22.66 10.42 -8.83
CA GLY A 304 23.39 11.61 -9.29
C GLY A 304 22.78 12.91 -8.78
N GLU A 305 23.07 14.00 -9.50
CA GLU A 305 22.58 15.34 -9.18
C GLU A 305 21.12 15.56 -9.57
N SER A 306 20.63 14.87 -10.61
CA SER A 306 19.32 15.07 -11.20
C SER A 306 18.25 14.27 -10.47
N GLN A 307 17.17 14.95 -10.10
CA GLN A 307 15.96 14.34 -9.52
C GLN A 307 15.11 13.68 -10.61
N GLY A 308 14.33 12.69 -10.24
CA GLY A 308 13.46 11.93 -11.12
C GLY A 308 13.67 10.43 -10.98
N HIS A 309 13.42 9.67 -12.04
CA HIS A 309 13.48 8.21 -11.99
C HIS A 309 14.71 7.66 -12.73
N ILE A 310 15.47 6.81 -12.06
CA ILE A 310 16.46 5.94 -12.69
C ILE A 310 15.70 4.69 -13.14
N ARG A 311 15.65 4.44 -14.46
CA ARG A 311 15.07 3.22 -15.04
C ARG A 311 16.18 2.23 -15.34
N ILE A 312 15.99 0.99 -14.93
CA ILE A 312 16.98 -0.08 -15.04
C ILE A 312 16.30 -1.25 -15.74
N GLU A 313 16.72 -1.53 -16.96
CA GLU A 313 16.31 -2.73 -17.70
C GLU A 313 17.40 -3.79 -17.59
N VAL A 314 17.06 -4.94 -17.05
CA VAL A 314 17.96 -6.10 -16.95
C VAL A 314 17.52 -7.12 -17.96
N GLU A 315 18.47 -7.56 -18.79
CA GLU A 315 18.27 -8.58 -19.84
C GLU A 315 19.19 -9.75 -19.60
N ASN A 316 18.69 -10.96 -19.72
CA ASN A 316 19.49 -12.19 -19.65
C ASN A 316 19.94 -12.70 -21.04
N GLY A 317 20.74 -13.75 -21.07
CA GLY A 317 21.30 -14.33 -22.30
C GLY A 317 20.25 -14.81 -23.32
N SER A 318 19.04 -15.18 -22.86
CA SER A 318 17.91 -15.57 -23.73
C SER A 318 17.04 -14.39 -24.18
N GLY A 319 17.39 -13.15 -23.81
CA GLY A 319 16.68 -11.93 -24.21
C GLY A 319 15.42 -11.65 -23.39
N LYS A 320 15.25 -12.30 -22.25
CA LYS A 320 14.20 -11.98 -21.28
C LYS A 320 14.58 -10.72 -20.50
N GLN A 321 13.59 -9.83 -20.28
CA GLN A 321 13.82 -8.50 -19.72
C GLN A 321 12.90 -8.23 -18.54
N SER A 322 13.46 -7.59 -17.49
CA SER A 322 12.72 -7.05 -16.35
C SER A 322 13.14 -5.62 -16.06
N GLU A 323 12.23 -4.82 -15.56
CA GLU A 323 12.45 -3.39 -15.27
C GLU A 323 12.40 -3.12 -13.76
N ALA A 324 13.36 -2.31 -13.30
CA ALA A 324 13.31 -1.70 -11.98
C ALA A 324 13.36 -0.17 -12.10
N ILE A 325 12.74 0.52 -11.12
CA ILE A 325 12.73 1.98 -11.04
C ILE A 325 13.17 2.42 -9.65
N VAL A 326 14.19 3.27 -9.61
CA VAL A 326 14.67 3.92 -8.38
C VAL A 326 14.36 5.41 -8.48
N SER A 327 13.65 5.95 -7.50
CA SER A 327 13.32 7.37 -7.44
C SER A 327 14.48 8.15 -6.80
N VAL A 328 14.96 9.20 -7.47
CA VAL A 328 15.90 10.18 -6.91
C VAL A 328 15.11 11.41 -6.49
N ARG A 329 15.02 11.62 -5.18
CA ARG A 329 14.19 12.64 -4.57
C ARG A 329 14.98 13.85 -4.03
N PRO A 330 14.33 15.02 -3.90
CA PRO A 330 14.82 16.09 -3.05
C PRO A 330 14.94 15.65 -1.59
N HIS A 331 15.56 16.47 -0.75
CA HIS A 331 15.50 16.27 0.70
C HIS A 331 14.06 16.32 1.22
N TRP A 332 13.76 15.58 2.29
CA TRP A 332 12.42 15.49 2.87
C TRP A 332 11.82 16.86 3.21
N LEU A 333 12.65 17.80 3.64
CA LEU A 333 12.21 19.17 3.94
C LEU A 333 11.61 19.90 2.74
N TRP A 334 12.04 19.58 1.51
CA TRP A 334 11.45 20.18 0.30
C TRP A 334 9.98 19.78 0.17
N PHE A 335 9.63 18.53 0.45
CA PHE A 335 8.24 18.07 0.39
C PHE A 335 7.37 18.77 1.43
N LEU A 336 7.85 18.91 2.66
CA LEU A 336 7.13 19.67 3.69
C LEU A 336 6.94 21.15 3.29
N ASP A 337 7.95 21.77 2.67
CA ASP A 337 7.85 23.15 2.18
C ASP A 337 6.81 23.31 1.08
N LYS A 338 6.70 22.35 0.16
CA LYS A 338 5.66 22.33 -0.87
C LYS A 338 4.27 22.10 -0.25
N ALA A 339 4.18 21.17 0.69
CA ALA A 339 2.92 20.89 1.37
C ALA A 339 2.38 22.09 2.15
N ARG A 340 3.20 22.78 2.96
CA ARG A 340 2.77 23.98 3.70
C ARG A 340 2.34 25.12 2.77
N THR A 341 3.02 25.26 1.62
CA THR A 341 2.65 26.25 0.61
C THR A 341 1.31 25.88 -0.04
N ALA A 342 1.11 24.61 -0.39
CA ALA A 342 -0.15 24.13 -0.95
C ALA A 342 -1.32 24.28 0.02
N ALA A 343 -1.12 24.08 1.32
CA ALA A 343 -2.13 24.26 2.36
C ALA A 343 -2.61 25.72 2.51
N LEU A 344 -1.83 26.70 2.07
CA LEU A 344 -2.28 28.09 1.99
C LEU A 344 -2.98 28.42 0.65
N ILE A 345 -2.58 27.77 -0.43
CA ILE A 345 -3.21 27.93 -1.75
C ILE A 345 -4.62 27.30 -1.74
N CYS A 346 -4.75 26.15 -1.11
CA CYS A 346 -5.97 25.40 -0.91
C CYS A 346 -6.28 25.28 0.58
N PRO A 347 -6.77 26.36 1.22
CA PRO A 347 -6.80 26.43 2.66
C PRO A 347 -7.81 25.44 3.27
N PRO A 348 -7.53 24.98 4.49
CA PRO A 348 -8.47 24.20 5.30
C PRO A 348 -9.86 24.82 5.38
N ARG A 349 -10.90 23.99 5.35
CA ARG A 349 -12.30 24.42 5.35
C ARG A 349 -13.10 23.69 6.42
N ALA A 350 -14.15 24.32 6.93
CA ALA A 350 -15.14 23.70 7.79
C ALA A 350 -16.12 22.89 6.96
N THR A 351 -16.02 21.57 7.01
CA THR A 351 -16.96 20.65 6.38
C THR A 351 -17.38 19.54 7.36
N SER A 352 -18.20 18.62 6.90
CA SER A 352 -18.57 17.41 7.66
C SER A 352 -17.46 16.36 7.73
N HIS A 353 -16.33 16.57 7.04
CA HIS A 353 -15.22 15.61 6.90
C HIS A 353 -13.91 16.21 7.39
N CYS A 354 -13.27 15.54 8.34
CA CYS A 354 -12.02 16.00 8.96
C CYS A 354 -10.88 16.17 7.95
N GLU A 355 -10.88 15.43 6.87
CA GLU A 355 -9.92 15.50 5.78
C GLU A 355 -9.82 16.91 5.21
N SER A 356 -10.91 17.69 5.24
CA SER A 356 -10.93 19.05 4.71
C SER A 356 -10.08 20.06 5.50
N TRP A 357 -9.61 19.73 6.69
CA TRP A 357 -8.75 20.60 7.49
C TRP A 357 -7.40 20.00 7.88
N TYR A 358 -7.01 18.85 7.31
CA TYR A 358 -5.70 18.24 7.55
C TYR A 358 -4.51 19.12 7.14
N GLY A 359 -4.75 20.10 6.26
CA GLY A 359 -3.73 21.12 5.96
C GLY A 359 -3.23 21.85 7.21
N LEU A 360 -4.02 21.94 8.28
CA LEU A 360 -3.59 22.51 9.57
C LEU A 360 -2.46 21.71 10.22
N TYR A 361 -2.45 20.38 10.09
CA TYR A 361 -1.35 19.55 10.56
C TYR A 361 -0.02 19.99 9.93
N THR A 362 0.00 20.14 8.61
CA THR A 362 1.20 20.58 7.89
C THR A 362 1.61 22.01 8.26
N LEU A 363 0.64 22.92 8.36
CA LEU A 363 0.88 24.33 8.67
C LEU A 363 1.50 24.52 10.06
N TYR A 364 0.99 23.83 11.10
CA TYR A 364 1.54 23.91 12.45
C TYR A 364 2.86 23.13 12.57
N SER A 365 2.91 21.87 12.15
CA SER A 365 4.13 21.05 12.28
C SER A 365 5.32 21.61 11.50
N SER A 366 5.06 22.30 10.38
CA SER A 366 6.12 22.93 9.58
C SER A 366 6.84 24.06 10.31
N GLN A 367 6.21 24.69 11.32
CA GLN A 367 6.83 25.79 12.10
C GLN A 367 8.09 25.34 12.84
N GLN A 368 8.18 24.08 13.21
CA GLN A 368 9.39 23.52 13.81
C GLN A 368 10.60 23.59 12.86
N TYR A 369 10.36 23.39 11.57
CA TYR A 369 11.41 23.30 10.55
C TYR A 369 11.60 24.62 9.76
N PHE A 370 10.55 25.37 9.59
CA PHE A 370 10.50 26.62 8.86
C PHE A 370 9.74 27.67 9.69
N PRO A 371 10.33 28.20 10.78
CA PRO A 371 9.69 29.25 11.55
C PRO A 371 9.32 30.43 10.64
N ASP A 372 8.04 30.69 10.48
CA ASP A 372 7.48 31.71 9.59
C ASP A 372 6.30 32.38 10.28
N ARG A 373 6.52 33.58 10.77
CA ARG A 373 5.51 34.33 11.51
C ARG A 373 4.30 34.72 10.67
N GLU A 374 4.52 35.12 9.41
CA GLU A 374 3.43 35.51 8.52
C GLU A 374 2.52 34.33 8.21
N MET A 375 3.13 33.17 7.89
CA MET A 375 2.39 31.93 7.67
C MET A 375 1.64 31.48 8.93
N LEU A 376 2.26 31.62 10.11
CA LEU A 376 1.59 31.29 11.37
C LEU A 376 0.39 32.20 11.63
N GLU A 377 0.52 33.52 11.39
CA GLU A 377 -0.60 34.47 11.51
C GLU A 377 -1.75 34.13 10.53
N GLN A 378 -1.44 33.72 9.30
CA GLN A 378 -2.44 33.27 8.34
C GLN A 378 -3.10 31.95 8.79
N THR A 379 -2.33 31.00 9.32
CA THR A 379 -2.84 29.73 9.87
C THR A 379 -3.80 29.99 11.03
N GLU A 380 -3.47 30.90 11.95
CA GLU A 380 -4.33 31.31 13.06
C GLU A 380 -5.62 31.99 12.58
N GLN A 381 -5.57 32.77 11.51
CA GLN A 381 -6.78 33.35 10.88
C GLN A 381 -7.68 32.25 10.31
N ILE A 382 -7.12 31.27 9.59
CA ILE A 382 -7.87 30.11 9.07
C ILE A 382 -8.52 29.37 10.25
N MET A 383 -7.72 28.99 11.26
CA MET A 383 -8.21 28.26 12.44
C MET A 383 -9.36 29.00 13.13
N SER A 384 -9.20 30.30 13.35
CA SER A 384 -10.22 31.16 13.99
C SER A 384 -11.48 31.28 13.18
N SER A 385 -11.41 31.19 11.86
CA SER A 385 -12.56 31.25 10.96
C SER A 385 -13.35 29.95 10.88
N ILE A 386 -12.66 28.79 10.91
CA ILE A 386 -13.30 27.48 10.71
C ILE A 386 -13.73 26.82 12.01
N TYR A 387 -12.99 26.96 13.10
CA TYR A 387 -13.25 26.25 14.35
C TYR A 387 -14.69 26.52 14.90
N PRO A 388 -15.17 27.79 14.98
CA PRO A 388 -16.52 28.08 15.48
C PRO A 388 -17.65 27.55 14.57
N LEU A 389 -17.36 27.21 13.33
CA LEU A 389 -18.31 26.57 12.42
C LEU A 389 -18.42 25.07 12.64
N MET A 390 -17.37 24.46 13.20
CA MET A 390 -17.29 23.00 13.43
C MET A 390 -17.66 22.60 14.84
N PHE A 391 -17.35 23.43 15.83
CA PHE A 391 -17.52 23.11 17.25
C PHE A 391 -18.13 24.28 18.01
N ASP A 392 -19.04 24.00 18.95
CA ASP A 392 -19.55 24.96 19.88
C ASP A 392 -18.43 25.43 20.83
N MET A 393 -18.36 26.74 21.06
CA MET A 393 -17.24 27.36 21.81
C MET A 393 -17.31 27.14 23.33
N GLU A 394 -18.49 26.79 23.85
CA GLU A 394 -18.74 26.60 25.29
C GLU A 394 -18.84 25.11 25.64
N THR A 395 -19.57 24.35 24.83
CA THR A 395 -19.87 22.94 25.09
C THR A 395 -18.94 21.98 24.39
N HIS A 396 -18.14 22.46 23.42
CA HIS A 396 -17.25 21.68 22.54
C HIS A 396 -17.97 20.63 21.68
N GLU A 397 -19.31 20.73 21.58
CA GLU A 397 -20.12 19.80 20.81
C GLU A 397 -19.87 20.02 19.30
N PRO A 398 -19.73 18.94 18.49
CA PRO A 398 -19.68 19.06 17.04
C PRO A 398 -20.96 19.66 16.48
N LEU A 399 -20.85 20.69 15.63
CA LEU A 399 -22.01 21.40 15.05
C LEU A 399 -22.43 20.80 13.71
N LEU A 400 -21.50 20.25 12.92
CA LEU A 400 -21.79 19.77 11.56
C LEU A 400 -22.32 18.33 11.56
N VAL A 401 -21.53 17.36 12.04
CA VAL A 401 -21.90 15.93 12.04
C VAL A 401 -21.49 15.27 13.35
N LYS A 402 -22.46 15.05 14.22
CA LYS A 402 -22.19 14.54 15.58
C LYS A 402 -21.75 13.08 15.63
N HIS A 403 -22.13 12.27 14.66
CA HIS A 403 -21.79 10.85 14.63
C HIS A 403 -20.41 10.57 14.04
N ARG A 404 -19.80 11.50 13.30
CA ARG A 404 -18.44 11.37 12.80
C ARG A 404 -17.42 11.79 13.88
N ILE A 405 -17.24 10.91 14.86
CA ILE A 405 -16.38 11.20 16.03
C ILE A 405 -14.90 11.36 15.66
N GLN A 406 -14.46 10.86 14.50
CA GLN A 406 -13.15 11.15 13.95
C GLN A 406 -12.91 12.65 13.71
N ASN A 407 -13.96 13.43 13.47
CA ASN A 407 -13.86 14.88 13.35
C ASN A 407 -13.37 15.51 14.66
N VAL A 408 -13.88 15.02 15.81
CA VAL A 408 -13.45 15.49 17.14
C VAL A 408 -11.99 15.10 17.39
N SER A 409 -11.65 13.83 17.16
CA SER A 409 -10.29 13.34 17.43
C SER A 409 -9.22 13.98 16.53
N SER A 410 -9.53 14.21 15.25
CA SER A 410 -8.61 14.92 14.36
C SER A 410 -8.35 16.36 14.82
N MET A 411 -9.39 17.05 15.32
CA MET A 411 -9.25 18.40 15.84
C MET A 411 -8.45 18.41 17.15
N VAL A 412 -8.57 17.39 18.01
CA VAL A 412 -7.68 17.22 19.17
C VAL A 412 -6.22 17.21 18.71
N GLY A 413 -5.88 16.41 17.71
CA GLY A 413 -4.52 16.34 17.15
C GLY A 413 -4.06 17.68 16.56
N VAL A 414 -4.89 18.39 15.81
CA VAL A 414 -4.59 19.74 15.29
C VAL A 414 -4.29 20.75 16.41
N LEU A 415 -5.06 20.71 17.50
CA LEU A 415 -4.86 21.62 18.63
C LEU A 415 -3.60 21.28 19.43
N VAL A 416 -3.20 20.01 19.48
CA VAL A 416 -1.89 19.61 20.04
C VAL A 416 -0.76 20.16 19.18
N ASP A 417 -0.81 19.97 17.86
CA ASP A 417 0.19 20.51 16.93
C ASP A 417 0.27 22.05 17.02
N ARG A 418 -0.88 22.72 17.20
CA ARG A 418 -0.94 24.17 17.44
C ARG A 418 -0.24 24.55 18.74
N TYR A 419 -0.47 23.82 19.84
CA TYR A 419 0.22 24.04 21.11
C TYR A 419 1.74 23.88 20.96
N GLU A 420 2.18 22.84 20.29
CA GLU A 420 3.62 22.61 20.04
C GLU A 420 4.25 23.72 19.19
N ALA A 421 3.52 24.25 18.21
CA ALA A 421 4.00 25.34 17.35
C ALA A 421 4.02 26.71 18.04
N THR A 422 3.08 26.98 18.95
CA THR A 422 2.84 28.32 19.50
C THR A 422 3.19 28.47 21.00
N GLY A 423 3.18 27.36 21.75
CA GLY A 423 3.24 27.37 23.21
C GLY A 423 1.93 27.86 23.87
N ASP A 424 0.83 28.00 23.12
CA ASP A 424 -0.45 28.49 23.64
C ASP A 424 -1.19 27.41 24.43
N GLU A 425 -1.11 27.45 25.76
CA GLU A 425 -1.81 26.49 26.63
C GLU A 425 -3.33 26.51 26.45
N ALA A 426 -3.93 27.59 25.92
CA ALA A 426 -5.35 27.61 25.64
C ALA A 426 -5.74 26.66 24.48
N ALA A 427 -4.83 26.41 23.55
CA ALA A 427 -5.02 25.40 22.52
C ALA A 427 -5.05 23.98 23.13
N LEU A 428 -4.10 23.67 24.02
CA LEU A 428 -4.05 22.39 24.71
C LEU A 428 -5.26 22.18 25.64
N GLN A 429 -5.69 23.25 26.34
CA GLN A 429 -6.92 23.24 27.16
C GLN A 429 -8.12 22.85 26.30
N ARG A 430 -8.27 23.45 25.11
CA ARG A 430 -9.36 23.14 24.19
C ARG A 430 -9.27 21.72 23.62
N ALA A 431 -8.07 21.24 23.32
CA ALA A 431 -7.85 19.84 22.94
C ALA A 431 -8.34 18.87 24.02
N SER A 432 -8.02 19.19 25.28
CA SER A 432 -8.42 18.40 26.45
C SER A 432 -9.95 18.43 26.67
N ASP A 433 -10.60 19.57 26.44
CA ASP A 433 -12.06 19.70 26.56
C ASP A 433 -12.79 18.92 25.45
N LEU A 434 -12.27 18.92 24.22
CA LEU A 434 -12.76 18.06 23.13
C LEU A 434 -12.56 16.57 23.42
N ALA A 435 -11.43 16.20 24.01
CA ALA A 435 -11.15 14.83 24.42
C ALA A 435 -12.14 14.38 25.52
N ASP A 436 -12.45 15.22 26.49
CA ASP A 436 -13.46 14.98 27.52
C ASP A 436 -14.85 14.80 26.91
N TRP A 437 -15.21 15.61 25.88
CA TRP A 437 -16.43 15.43 25.14
C TRP A 437 -16.46 14.07 24.42
N LEU A 438 -15.39 13.72 23.71
CA LEU A 438 -15.27 12.43 23.01
C LEU A 438 -15.43 11.25 23.97
N ILE A 439 -14.76 11.27 25.12
CA ILE A 439 -14.83 10.22 26.15
C ILE A 439 -16.26 10.09 26.69
N SER A 440 -16.90 11.20 27.00
CA SER A 440 -18.24 11.17 27.61
C SER A 440 -19.36 10.78 26.64
N HIS A 441 -19.20 11.01 25.33
CA HIS A 441 -20.24 10.81 24.32
C HIS A 441 -20.01 9.62 23.40
N ALA A 442 -18.77 9.18 23.21
CA ALA A 442 -18.42 8.17 22.23
C ALA A 442 -17.73 6.94 22.80
N GLN A 443 -17.23 6.96 24.07
CA GLN A 443 -16.67 5.77 24.65
C GLN A 443 -17.75 4.88 25.26
N TYR A 444 -17.83 3.65 24.77
CA TYR A 444 -18.76 2.62 25.22
C TYR A 444 -18.26 1.89 26.48
N PRO A 445 -19.12 1.12 27.17
CA PRO A 445 -18.73 0.40 28.38
C PRO A 445 -17.62 -0.65 28.16
N ASP A 446 -17.49 -1.19 26.95
CA ASP A 446 -16.40 -2.10 26.56
C ASP A 446 -15.05 -1.40 26.38
N GLY A 447 -15.04 -0.09 26.34
CA GLY A 447 -13.86 0.76 26.17
C GLY A 447 -13.70 1.34 24.77
N SER A 448 -14.38 0.78 23.76
CA SER A 448 -14.27 1.26 22.37
C SER A 448 -14.88 2.65 22.18
N TYR A 449 -14.32 3.40 21.22
CA TYR A 449 -14.96 4.61 20.71
C TYR A 449 -15.86 4.24 19.55
N ARG A 450 -17.15 4.51 19.66
CA ARG A 450 -18.18 4.13 18.67
C ARG A 450 -19.15 5.24 18.36
N ALA A 451 -19.73 5.16 17.16
CA ALA A 451 -20.97 5.83 16.82
C ALA A 451 -21.93 4.77 16.26
N GLY A 452 -22.93 4.39 17.05
CA GLY A 452 -23.80 3.27 16.73
C GLY A 452 -23.04 1.95 16.65
N LYS A 453 -23.05 1.27 15.50
CA LYS A 453 -22.32 0.02 15.29
C LYS A 453 -20.86 0.25 14.88
N THR A 454 -20.56 1.39 14.29
CA THR A 454 -19.23 1.68 13.74
C THR A 454 -18.20 1.82 14.84
N HIS A 455 -17.15 1.01 14.75
CA HIS A 455 -16.04 0.96 15.69
C HIS A 455 -14.96 1.97 15.28
N TYR A 456 -15.10 3.21 15.72
CA TYR A 456 -14.20 4.30 15.31
C TYR A 456 -12.79 4.22 15.91
N THR A 457 -12.54 3.44 16.96
CA THR A 457 -11.17 3.21 17.45
C THR A 457 -10.30 2.59 16.35
N SER A 458 -10.89 1.80 15.46
CA SER A 458 -10.21 1.15 14.34
C SER A 458 -10.33 1.89 13.01
N VAL A 459 -10.93 3.08 12.98
CA VAL A 459 -11.06 3.88 11.76
C VAL A 459 -9.98 4.95 11.74
N ILE A 460 -10.29 6.22 11.79
CA ILE A 460 -9.30 7.29 11.72
C ILE A 460 -8.79 7.59 13.14
N TYR A 461 -7.88 6.81 13.59
CA TYR A 461 -7.11 6.84 14.85
C TYR A 461 -7.59 7.79 15.97
N PRO A 462 -8.85 7.71 16.46
CA PRO A 462 -9.29 8.57 17.56
C PRO A 462 -8.38 8.48 18.79
N ALA A 463 -7.91 7.28 19.13
CA ALA A 463 -7.02 7.06 20.26
C ALA A 463 -5.61 7.61 20.01
N LYS A 464 -5.11 7.68 18.75
CA LYS A 464 -3.80 8.29 18.46
C LYS A 464 -3.78 9.76 18.87
N SER A 465 -4.79 10.54 18.51
CA SER A 465 -4.87 11.95 18.87
C SER A 465 -4.95 12.16 20.40
N LEU A 466 -5.67 11.27 21.11
CA LEU A 466 -5.68 11.30 22.57
C LEU A 466 -4.31 10.94 23.16
N MET A 467 -3.56 10.04 22.55
CA MET A 467 -2.18 9.71 22.99
C MET A 467 -1.22 10.87 22.76
N GLU A 468 -1.35 11.60 21.65
CA GLU A 468 -0.61 12.84 21.41
C GLU A 468 -0.91 13.89 22.50
N LEU A 469 -2.20 14.06 22.82
CA LEU A 469 -2.63 14.93 23.92
C LEU A 469 -2.03 14.49 25.26
N ILE A 470 -2.09 13.20 25.61
CA ILE A 470 -1.51 12.62 26.83
C ILE A 470 -0.01 12.93 26.92
N LEU A 471 0.73 12.83 25.83
CA LEU A 471 2.15 13.16 25.79
C LEU A 471 2.40 14.64 26.06
N ALA A 472 1.57 15.53 25.50
CA ALA A 472 1.65 16.97 25.75
C ALA A 472 1.26 17.34 27.21
N GLU A 473 0.24 16.67 27.77
CA GLU A 473 -0.22 16.91 29.15
C GLU A 473 0.81 16.50 30.23
N LYS A 474 1.66 15.50 29.95
CA LYS A 474 2.64 14.97 30.93
C LYS A 474 3.49 16.07 31.53
N ALA A 475 4.04 16.98 30.72
CA ALA A 475 4.90 18.06 31.18
C ALA A 475 4.16 19.04 32.12
N LEU A 476 2.89 19.35 31.83
CA LEU A 476 2.08 20.27 32.64
C LEU A 476 1.56 19.60 33.92
N ALA A 477 1.31 18.30 33.88
CA ALA A 477 0.82 17.51 35.00
C ALA A 477 1.83 17.40 36.17
N GLU A 478 3.12 17.57 35.90
CA GLU A 478 4.15 17.59 36.95
C GLU A 478 3.92 18.72 37.97
N CYS A 479 3.50 19.90 37.52
CA CYS A 479 3.36 21.09 38.31
C CYS A 479 1.92 21.53 38.56
N ASN A 480 0.92 20.95 37.88
CA ASN A 480 -0.48 21.38 37.90
C ASN A 480 -1.44 20.23 38.18
N ALA A 481 -2.22 20.32 39.27
CA ALA A 481 -3.14 19.29 39.70
C ALA A 481 -4.29 19.06 38.71
N VAL A 482 -4.77 20.11 38.03
CA VAL A 482 -5.84 20.00 37.03
C VAL A 482 -5.37 19.18 35.82
N TRP A 483 -4.18 19.47 35.32
CA TRP A 483 -3.56 18.69 34.25
C TRP A 483 -3.27 17.25 34.66
N ARG A 484 -2.89 17.03 35.91
CA ARG A 484 -2.69 15.66 36.42
C ARG A 484 -3.98 14.84 36.43
N GLU A 485 -5.08 15.44 36.85
CA GLU A 485 -6.40 14.79 36.84
C GLU A 485 -6.85 14.45 35.40
N ARG A 486 -6.65 15.37 34.44
CA ARG A 486 -6.93 15.15 33.01
C ARG A 486 -6.08 14.03 32.43
N LEU A 487 -4.77 14.08 32.65
CA LEU A 487 -3.84 13.04 32.23
C LEU A 487 -4.27 11.65 32.72
N ILE A 488 -4.65 11.51 33.99
CA ILE A 488 -5.12 10.24 34.56
C ILE A 488 -6.38 9.76 33.84
N ARG A 489 -7.36 10.64 33.61
CA ARG A 489 -8.64 10.32 32.96
C ARG A 489 -8.43 9.93 31.50
N HIS A 490 -7.64 10.68 30.73
CA HIS A 490 -7.37 10.40 29.32
C HIS A 490 -6.58 9.11 29.17
N THR A 491 -5.56 8.89 30.01
CA THR A 491 -4.79 7.63 29.99
C THR A 491 -5.67 6.42 30.31
N ALA A 492 -6.57 6.54 31.29
CA ALA A 492 -7.48 5.44 31.62
C ALA A 492 -8.49 5.16 30.50
N SER A 493 -8.94 6.20 29.79
CA SER A 493 -9.83 6.06 28.64
C SER A 493 -9.14 5.35 27.48
N VAL A 494 -7.96 5.79 27.08
CA VAL A 494 -7.19 5.17 25.99
C VAL A 494 -6.82 3.73 26.33
N ARG A 495 -6.42 3.43 27.58
CA ARG A 495 -6.12 2.05 28.00
C ARG A 495 -7.32 1.13 27.77
N ARG A 496 -8.53 1.53 28.17
CA ARG A 496 -9.73 0.71 27.92
C ARG A 496 -10.00 0.46 26.44
N ALA A 497 -9.76 1.48 25.58
CA ALA A 497 -9.93 1.34 24.14
C ALA A 497 -8.89 0.38 23.54
N MET A 498 -7.65 0.40 24.03
CA MET A 498 -6.61 -0.51 23.57
C MET A 498 -6.81 -1.93 24.09
N ASP A 499 -7.28 -2.09 25.34
CA ASP A 499 -7.65 -3.40 25.91
C ASP A 499 -8.77 -4.06 25.09
N GLU A 500 -9.73 -3.27 24.63
CA GLU A 500 -10.82 -3.74 23.76
C GLU A 500 -10.30 -4.15 22.38
N LEU A 501 -9.42 -3.36 21.72
CA LEU A 501 -8.81 -3.76 20.45
C LEU A 501 -8.01 -5.07 20.56
N VAL A 502 -7.32 -5.28 21.68
CA VAL A 502 -6.63 -6.56 21.94
C VAL A 502 -7.63 -7.69 22.08
N ALA A 503 -8.74 -7.48 22.81
CA ALA A 503 -9.76 -8.49 23.04
C ALA A 503 -10.56 -8.82 21.76
N ALA A 504 -10.79 -7.85 20.90
CA ALA A 504 -11.49 -8.03 19.63
C ALA A 504 -10.69 -8.86 18.61
N ASP A 505 -9.37 -8.89 18.74
CA ASP A 505 -8.46 -9.73 17.93
C ASP A 505 -8.66 -9.62 16.40
N GLY A 506 -9.13 -8.46 15.93
CA GLY A 506 -9.40 -8.17 14.51
C GLY A 506 -10.87 -8.34 14.10
N ASP A 507 -11.75 -8.82 14.98
CA ASP A 507 -13.20 -8.88 14.74
C ASP A 507 -13.86 -7.52 15.06
N ILE A 508 -13.77 -6.60 14.10
CA ILE A 508 -14.14 -5.21 14.31
C ILE A 508 -14.99 -4.70 13.14
N ASP A 509 -16.19 -4.20 13.45
CA ASP A 509 -17.06 -3.50 12.50
C ASP A 509 -16.55 -2.08 12.27
N THR A 510 -15.83 -1.86 11.19
CA THR A 510 -15.34 -0.53 10.79
C THR A 510 -16.37 0.29 10.01
N GLU A 511 -16.05 1.51 9.64
CA GLU A 511 -16.90 2.37 8.81
C GLU A 511 -17.18 1.74 7.43
N GLY A 512 -16.23 0.99 6.90
CA GLY A 512 -16.35 0.32 5.63
C GLY A 512 -16.85 -1.12 5.69
N GLU A 513 -17.34 -1.59 6.82
CA GLU A 513 -17.89 -2.91 7.08
C GLU A 513 -16.87 -4.01 7.40
N LEU A 514 -15.58 -3.84 7.04
CA LEU A 514 -14.55 -4.86 7.21
C LEU A 514 -13.28 -4.33 7.86
N THR A 515 -12.68 -5.10 8.76
CA THR A 515 -11.40 -4.78 9.38
C THR A 515 -10.29 -4.61 8.33
N TYR A 516 -10.29 -5.46 7.28
CA TYR A 516 -9.33 -5.42 6.18
C TYR A 516 -9.84 -4.53 5.04
N GLU A 517 -10.16 -3.30 5.37
CA GLU A 517 -10.40 -2.27 4.37
C GLU A 517 -9.28 -1.27 4.42
N ASP A 518 -8.65 -1.06 3.30
CA ASP A 518 -7.70 0.00 3.05
C ASP A 518 -6.72 0.21 4.23
N GLY A 519 -6.78 1.38 4.85
CA GLY A 519 -5.98 1.68 6.03
C GLY A 519 -6.56 1.24 7.37
N MET A 520 -7.78 0.69 7.45
CA MET A 520 -8.49 0.48 8.73
C MET A 520 -7.72 -0.45 9.69
N ILE A 521 -7.21 -1.57 9.18
CA ILE A 521 -6.37 -2.46 9.99
C ILE A 521 -5.06 -1.78 10.42
N SER A 522 -4.51 -0.90 9.57
CA SER A 522 -3.33 -0.11 9.91
C SER A 522 -3.63 0.90 11.01
N CYS A 523 -4.85 1.46 11.07
CA CYS A 523 -5.28 2.36 12.15
C CYS A 523 -5.28 1.63 13.50
N SER A 524 -5.83 0.42 13.56
CA SER A 524 -5.80 -0.38 14.78
C SER A 524 -4.37 -0.72 15.19
N SER A 525 -3.54 -1.17 14.24
CA SER A 525 -2.15 -1.51 14.50
C SER A 525 -1.32 -0.34 15.00
N LEU A 526 -1.43 0.85 14.36
CA LEU A 526 -0.66 2.02 14.76
C LEU A 526 -1.02 2.51 16.17
N GLN A 527 -2.30 2.46 16.54
CA GLN A 527 -2.75 2.89 17.87
C GLN A 527 -2.27 1.94 18.97
N LEU A 528 -2.37 0.62 18.74
CA LEU A 528 -1.81 -0.40 19.64
C LEU A 528 -0.29 -0.27 19.76
N GLY A 529 0.42 -0.03 18.65
CA GLY A 529 1.87 0.14 18.64
C GLY A 529 2.32 1.38 19.40
N LEU A 530 1.68 2.53 19.18
CA LEU A 530 1.98 3.76 19.93
C LEU A 530 1.69 3.58 21.42
N PHE A 531 0.53 2.99 21.76
CA PHE A 531 0.19 2.73 23.16
C PHE A 531 1.19 1.81 23.85
N ALA A 532 1.63 0.75 23.17
CA ALA A 532 2.69 -0.13 23.69
C ALA A 532 3.98 0.66 23.99
N LEU A 533 4.41 1.56 23.08
CA LEU A 533 5.59 2.41 23.31
C LEU A 533 5.44 3.36 24.49
N MET A 534 4.22 3.75 24.85
CA MET A 534 3.92 4.61 26.01
C MET A 534 3.87 3.82 27.32
N GLN A 535 3.88 2.50 27.32
CA GLN A 535 3.85 1.67 28.51
C GLN A 535 5.26 1.28 28.99
N PRO A 536 5.44 0.97 30.30
CA PRO A 536 6.62 0.29 30.79
C PRO A 536 6.86 -1.02 30.03
N GLU A 537 8.11 -1.46 29.91
CA GLU A 537 8.48 -2.60 29.08
C GLU A 537 7.74 -3.90 29.46
N ASP A 538 7.49 -4.11 30.74
CA ASP A 538 6.77 -5.29 31.27
C ASP A 538 5.26 -5.29 30.99
N GLU A 539 4.67 -4.15 30.62
CA GLU A 539 3.26 -4.01 30.22
C GLU A 539 3.04 -4.01 28.70
N ARG A 540 4.07 -3.92 27.88
CA ARG A 540 4.01 -3.77 26.41
C ARG A 540 3.49 -5.00 25.67
N GLY A 541 3.73 -6.20 26.24
CA GLY A 541 3.57 -7.48 25.55
C GLY A 541 2.26 -7.62 24.77
N PRO A 542 1.09 -7.57 25.42
CA PRO A 542 -0.20 -7.81 24.75
C PRO A 542 -0.48 -6.82 23.60
N TYR A 543 -0.19 -5.55 23.80
CA TYR A 543 -0.43 -4.49 22.78
C TYR A 543 0.53 -4.63 21.59
N ARG A 544 1.80 -4.93 21.87
CA ARG A 544 2.80 -5.20 20.85
C ARG A 544 2.41 -6.40 19.99
N GLU A 545 2.01 -7.50 20.58
CA GLU A 545 1.63 -8.72 19.87
C GLU A 545 0.40 -8.49 19.00
N ALA A 546 -0.62 -7.81 19.51
CA ALA A 546 -1.81 -7.46 18.74
C ALA A 546 -1.48 -6.49 17.59
N ALA A 547 -0.67 -5.46 17.83
CA ALA A 547 -0.23 -4.53 16.80
C ALA A 547 0.51 -5.24 15.65
N LEU A 548 1.46 -6.12 15.98
CA LEU A 548 2.24 -6.87 14.99
C LEU A 548 1.37 -7.86 14.21
N LYS A 549 0.44 -8.55 14.89
CA LYS A 549 -0.50 -9.46 14.22
C LYS A 549 -1.31 -8.75 13.14
N LEU A 550 -1.92 -7.62 13.49
CA LEU A 550 -2.72 -6.84 12.54
C LEU A 550 -1.85 -6.26 11.41
N LEU A 551 -0.68 -5.73 11.74
CA LEU A 551 0.24 -5.13 10.77
C LEU A 551 0.75 -6.15 9.75
N ASN A 552 1.15 -7.33 10.21
CA ASN A 552 1.61 -8.41 9.36
C ASN A 552 0.47 -8.96 8.49
N GLY A 553 -0.74 -9.06 9.05
CA GLY A 553 -1.93 -9.41 8.28
C GLY A 553 -2.24 -8.43 7.15
N HIS A 554 -1.88 -7.16 7.30
CA HIS A 554 -2.07 -6.14 6.25
C HIS A 554 -1.03 -6.24 5.11
N GLU A 555 0.00 -7.04 5.22
CA GLU A 555 1.02 -7.21 4.16
C GLU A 555 0.44 -7.70 2.83
N CYS A 556 -0.63 -8.51 2.89
CA CYS A 556 -1.34 -8.97 1.70
C CYS A 556 -1.97 -7.83 0.87
N LEU A 557 -2.13 -6.66 1.45
CA LEU A 557 -2.67 -5.45 0.82
C LEU A 557 -1.61 -4.37 0.56
N ALA A 558 -0.33 -4.70 0.56
CA ALA A 558 0.78 -3.76 0.38
C ALA A 558 1.79 -4.25 -0.67
N ASN A 559 2.32 -3.32 -1.46
CA ASN A 559 3.36 -3.60 -2.45
C ASN A 559 4.74 -3.74 -1.81
N LEU A 560 5.08 -4.91 -1.29
CA LEU A 560 6.36 -5.12 -0.58
C LEU A 560 7.51 -5.57 -1.48
N LEU A 561 7.23 -6.27 -2.59
CA LEU A 561 8.25 -6.89 -3.45
C LEU A 561 8.43 -6.23 -4.81
N ILE A 562 7.63 -5.24 -5.15
CA ILE A 562 7.74 -4.55 -6.44
C ILE A 562 9.07 -3.79 -6.55
N PRO A 563 9.87 -3.98 -7.62
CA PRO A 563 11.12 -3.27 -7.82
C PRO A 563 10.89 -1.87 -8.43
N ASP A 564 9.96 -1.10 -7.86
CA ASP A 564 9.55 0.21 -8.37
C ASP A 564 9.37 1.20 -7.21
N GLY A 565 10.25 2.18 -7.14
CA GLY A 565 10.24 3.22 -6.10
C GLY A 565 9.03 4.13 -6.12
N ARG A 566 8.24 4.09 -7.19
CA ARG A 566 7.00 4.83 -7.29
C ARG A 566 5.84 4.14 -6.56
N GLN A 567 5.96 2.82 -6.30
CA GLN A 567 4.88 1.99 -5.76
C GLN A 567 5.25 1.18 -4.52
N ARG A 568 6.55 0.92 -4.26
CA ARG A 568 6.93 0.03 -3.16
C ARG A 568 6.53 0.62 -1.81
N GLY A 569 5.78 -0.16 -1.05
CA GLY A 569 5.18 0.28 0.22
C GLY A 569 3.78 0.89 0.08
N ALA A 570 3.31 1.16 -1.14
CA ALA A 570 1.94 1.61 -1.38
C ALA A 570 0.93 0.54 -0.95
N THR A 571 -0.20 0.97 -0.41
CA THR A 571 -1.26 0.10 0.07
C THR A 571 -2.45 0.07 -0.88
N ARG A 572 -3.35 -0.89 -0.67
CA ARG A 572 -4.60 -0.96 -1.41
C ARG A 572 -5.54 0.14 -0.95
N ARG A 573 -6.23 0.71 -1.92
CA ARG A 573 -7.18 1.78 -1.77
C ARG A 573 -8.58 1.26 -2.07
N PHE A 574 -9.27 0.71 -1.05
CA PHE A 574 -10.55 0.05 -1.27
C PHE A 574 -11.70 1.02 -1.54
N TRP A 575 -11.77 2.12 -0.79
CA TRP A 575 -12.87 3.07 -0.91
C TRP A 575 -13.01 3.64 -2.31
N GLU A 576 -11.91 4.07 -2.90
CA GLU A 576 -11.87 4.67 -4.22
C GLU A 576 -11.52 3.65 -5.30
N SER A 577 -10.87 2.53 -4.95
CA SER A 577 -10.39 1.58 -5.94
C SER A 577 -11.51 0.96 -6.75
N GLN A 578 -12.69 0.78 -6.20
CA GLN A 578 -13.84 0.37 -6.98
C GLN A 578 -14.19 1.37 -8.08
N TYR A 579 -14.01 2.68 -7.86
CA TYR A 579 -14.18 3.72 -8.88
C TYR A 579 -12.99 3.76 -9.80
N ASP A 580 -11.80 3.65 -9.22
CA ASP A 580 -10.56 3.68 -9.96
C ASP A 580 -10.43 2.47 -10.89
N VAL A 581 -10.87 1.30 -10.49
CA VAL A 581 -10.86 0.10 -11.33
C VAL A 581 -11.76 0.26 -12.57
N ALA A 582 -12.84 1.00 -12.47
CA ALA A 582 -13.63 1.32 -13.65
C ALA A 582 -12.86 2.18 -14.65
N ILE A 583 -11.92 3.00 -14.18
CA ILE A 583 -11.07 3.86 -14.98
C ILE A 583 -9.72 3.20 -15.23
N GLN A 584 -9.14 2.57 -14.20
CA GLN A 584 -7.79 2.03 -14.13
C GLN A 584 -7.85 0.56 -13.70
N PRO A 585 -8.35 -0.33 -14.57
CA PRO A 585 -8.62 -1.70 -14.18
C PRO A 585 -7.38 -2.51 -13.81
N ASN A 586 -6.18 -2.03 -14.13
CA ASN A 586 -4.90 -2.66 -13.80
C ASN A 586 -4.22 -2.06 -12.55
N MET A 587 -4.96 -1.48 -11.64
CA MET A 587 -4.44 -0.93 -10.41
C MET A 587 -4.85 -1.80 -9.20
N LEU A 588 -3.87 -2.32 -8.45
CA LEU A 588 -4.06 -3.00 -7.17
C LEU A 588 -3.82 -2.06 -6.01
N ASN A 589 -2.63 -1.50 -5.96
CA ASN A 589 -2.16 -0.60 -4.92
C ASN A 589 -1.56 0.64 -5.57
N SER A 590 -1.73 1.78 -4.95
CA SER A 590 -1.14 3.03 -5.42
C SER A 590 -0.71 3.90 -4.24
N PRO A 591 0.30 4.74 -4.37
CA PRO A 591 0.59 5.78 -3.39
C PRO A 591 -0.62 6.68 -3.19
N HIS A 592 -1.07 6.82 -1.95
CA HIS A 592 -2.17 7.69 -1.54
C HIS A 592 -2.05 8.09 -0.06
N ALA A 593 -2.85 9.06 0.37
CA ALA A 593 -2.71 9.64 1.70
C ALA A 593 -2.79 8.62 2.84
N TRP A 594 -3.68 7.64 2.77
CA TRP A 594 -3.90 6.66 3.84
C TRP A 594 -2.80 5.61 3.96
N THR A 595 -1.88 5.50 2.99
CA THR A 595 -0.65 4.70 3.15
C THR A 595 0.19 5.16 4.36
N SER A 596 0.03 6.42 4.79
CA SER A 596 0.68 6.97 6.00
C SER A 596 0.31 6.23 7.29
N TRP A 597 -0.88 5.66 7.38
CA TRP A 597 -1.29 4.88 8.56
C TRP A 597 -0.45 3.61 8.71
N ARG A 598 -0.20 2.91 7.59
CA ARG A 598 0.73 1.78 7.60
C ARG A 598 2.16 2.24 7.92
N THR A 599 2.58 3.39 7.43
CA THR A 599 3.91 3.96 7.72
C THR A 599 4.11 4.16 9.22
N TYR A 600 3.12 4.68 9.94
CA TYR A 600 3.14 4.75 11.41
C TYR A 600 3.21 3.37 12.04
N GLY A 601 2.36 2.43 11.61
CA GLY A 601 2.33 1.07 12.14
C GLY A 601 3.69 0.37 12.03
N THR A 602 4.32 0.44 10.87
CA THR A 602 5.65 -0.15 10.64
C THR A 602 6.75 0.56 11.42
N TRP A 603 6.67 1.89 11.58
CA TRP A 603 7.62 2.63 12.40
C TRP A 603 7.54 2.25 13.88
N TYR A 604 6.33 2.18 14.44
CA TYR A 604 6.16 1.75 15.82
C TYR A 604 6.56 0.28 16.01
N ALA A 605 6.28 -0.59 15.04
CA ALA A 605 6.76 -1.98 15.06
C ALA A 605 8.30 -2.05 15.08
N TYR A 606 8.99 -1.21 14.30
CA TYR A 606 10.44 -1.10 14.37
C TYR A 606 10.93 -0.66 15.75
N LEU A 607 10.35 0.37 16.33
CA LEU A 607 10.75 0.86 17.65
C LEU A 607 10.47 -0.17 18.76
N LEU A 608 9.44 -0.99 18.63
CA LEU A 608 9.08 -2.05 19.59
C LEU A 608 9.93 -3.31 19.47
N THR A 609 10.42 -3.63 18.27
CA THR A 609 11.09 -4.91 17.98
C THR A 609 12.56 -4.79 17.65
N GLY A 610 12.99 -3.62 17.17
CA GLY A 610 14.33 -3.41 16.60
C GLY A 610 14.55 -4.09 15.25
N GLN A 611 13.53 -4.75 14.66
CA GLN A 611 13.68 -5.47 13.39
C GLN A 611 13.77 -4.49 12.23
N VAL A 612 14.88 -4.55 11.50
CA VAL A 612 15.19 -3.67 10.35
C VAL A 612 14.14 -3.79 9.25
N TYR A 613 13.54 -4.94 9.09
CA TYR A 613 12.46 -5.21 8.16
C TYR A 613 11.32 -4.17 8.23
N TYR A 614 10.87 -3.82 9.44
CA TYR A 614 9.82 -2.81 9.61
C TYR A 614 10.30 -1.40 9.28
N LEU A 615 11.57 -1.08 9.57
CA LEU A 615 12.14 0.23 9.20
C LEU A 615 12.26 0.37 7.67
N GLU A 616 12.64 -0.69 6.97
CA GLU A 616 12.66 -0.71 5.50
C GLU A 616 11.26 -0.49 4.92
N GLN A 617 10.24 -1.16 5.43
CA GLN A 617 8.86 -0.93 5.03
C GLN A 617 8.42 0.52 5.29
N THR A 618 8.73 1.06 6.46
CA THR A 618 8.44 2.46 6.82
C THR A 618 9.02 3.42 5.78
N MET A 619 10.29 3.28 5.46
CA MET A 619 10.98 4.20 4.54
C MET A 619 10.53 4.02 3.09
N ASN A 620 10.19 2.81 2.67
CA ASN A 620 9.64 2.56 1.34
C ASN A 620 8.22 3.14 1.20
N ALA A 621 7.36 2.96 2.19
CA ALA A 621 6.01 3.51 2.20
C ALA A 621 6.05 5.05 2.20
N LEU A 622 6.87 5.64 3.05
CA LEU A 622 7.10 7.09 3.09
C LEU A 622 7.57 7.63 1.74
N ALA A 623 8.50 6.91 1.10
CA ALA A 623 9.06 7.26 -0.19
C ALA A 623 8.05 7.12 -1.34
N SER A 624 7.16 6.13 -1.30
CA SER A 624 6.10 6.02 -2.30
C SER A 624 5.08 7.15 -2.17
N CYS A 625 4.72 7.52 -0.96
CA CYS A 625 3.75 8.60 -0.72
C CYS A 625 4.22 9.97 -1.21
N VAL A 626 5.53 10.25 -1.24
CA VAL A 626 6.01 11.53 -1.81
C VAL A 626 5.79 11.64 -3.32
N GLN A 627 5.47 10.54 -4.01
CA GLN A 627 5.07 10.58 -5.42
C GLN A 627 3.76 11.35 -5.63
N MET A 628 2.94 11.54 -4.60
CA MET A 628 1.77 12.40 -4.66
C MET A 628 2.11 13.89 -4.84
N VAL A 629 3.37 14.26 -4.71
CA VAL A 629 3.85 15.60 -5.01
C VAL A 629 4.49 15.61 -6.40
N ASP A 630 3.93 16.39 -7.29
CA ASP A 630 4.56 16.64 -8.59
C ASP A 630 5.89 17.39 -8.38
N MET A 631 7.01 16.72 -8.62
CA MET A 631 8.34 17.29 -8.38
C MET A 631 8.66 18.47 -9.32
N SER A 632 7.95 18.66 -10.42
CA SER A 632 8.16 19.77 -11.36
C SER A 632 7.43 21.03 -10.92
N SER A 633 6.20 20.91 -10.41
CA SER A 633 5.34 22.03 -10.01
C SER A 633 5.22 22.21 -8.49
N GLY A 634 5.48 21.18 -7.70
CA GLY A 634 5.22 21.13 -6.27
C GLY A 634 3.74 20.97 -5.91
N ALA A 635 2.88 20.71 -6.91
CA ALA A 635 1.46 20.52 -6.67
C ALA A 635 1.20 19.17 -5.97
N LEU A 636 0.27 19.18 -5.01
CA LEU A 636 -0.16 17.99 -4.29
C LEU A 636 -1.36 17.36 -4.99
N ARG A 637 -1.44 16.03 -4.90
CA ARG A 637 -2.60 15.24 -5.35
C ARG A 637 -2.89 14.17 -4.30
N TRP A 638 -4.11 13.68 -4.29
CA TRP A 638 -4.54 12.67 -3.33
C TRP A 638 -3.88 11.31 -3.58
N ALA A 639 -3.70 10.93 -4.82
CA ALA A 639 -3.05 9.67 -5.21
C ALA A 639 -2.21 9.83 -6.48
N PHE A 640 -1.33 8.86 -6.68
CA PHE A 640 -0.48 8.75 -7.86
C PHE A 640 -0.53 7.34 -8.43
N VAL A 641 -0.72 7.21 -9.74
CA VAL A 641 -0.71 5.93 -10.47
C VAL A 641 0.39 5.96 -11.53
N PRO A 642 1.44 5.16 -11.38
CA PRO A 642 2.63 5.26 -12.22
C PRO A 642 2.47 4.68 -13.62
N ASP A 643 1.73 3.59 -13.79
CA ASP A 643 1.58 2.87 -15.06
C ASP A 643 0.10 2.51 -15.34
N PRO A 644 -0.81 3.49 -15.41
CA PRO A 644 -2.20 3.17 -15.64
C PRO A 644 -2.44 2.66 -17.05
N TYR A 645 -3.36 1.72 -17.14
CA TYR A 645 -4.16 1.45 -18.30
C TYR A 645 -5.53 2.09 -18.03
N VAL A 646 -5.84 3.23 -18.62
CA VAL A 646 -6.96 4.05 -18.20
C VAL A 646 -8.02 4.13 -19.28
N ARG A 647 -9.27 3.80 -18.93
CA ARG A 647 -10.47 4.09 -19.71
C ARG A 647 -11.19 5.31 -19.13
N ALA A 648 -10.58 6.47 -19.25
CA ALA A 648 -11.22 7.69 -18.78
C ALA A 648 -10.78 8.86 -19.62
N ARG A 649 -11.58 9.91 -19.61
CA ARG A 649 -11.15 11.18 -20.17
C ARG A 649 -10.86 12.16 -19.05
N GLN A 650 -9.89 13.00 -19.27
CA GLN A 650 -9.62 14.15 -18.45
C GLN A 650 -10.55 15.30 -18.87
N ILE A 651 -11.33 15.82 -17.91
CA ILE A 651 -12.11 17.04 -18.12
C ILE A 651 -11.61 18.07 -17.13
N ASN A 652 -11.13 19.22 -17.60
CA ASN A 652 -10.58 20.30 -16.76
C ASN A 652 -9.54 19.78 -15.74
N GLU A 653 -8.62 18.93 -16.20
CA GLU A 653 -7.58 18.31 -15.37
C GLU A 653 -8.11 17.32 -14.31
N GLN A 654 -9.40 17.03 -14.30
CA GLN A 654 -9.99 16.00 -13.45
C GLN A 654 -10.30 14.74 -14.23
N MET A 655 -10.03 13.60 -13.61
CA MET A 655 -10.49 12.31 -14.12
C MET A 655 -11.98 12.21 -13.84
N VAL A 656 -12.81 12.27 -14.86
CA VAL A 656 -14.27 12.20 -14.72
C VAL A 656 -14.71 10.76 -14.87
N VAL A 657 -15.10 10.16 -13.77
CA VAL A 657 -15.61 8.79 -13.68
C VAL A 657 -17.12 8.77 -13.77
N SER A 658 -17.77 9.73 -13.12
CA SER A 658 -19.23 9.78 -13.01
C SER A 658 -19.72 11.20 -12.82
N ASP A 659 -21.00 11.41 -12.98
CA ASP A 659 -21.65 12.64 -12.58
C ASP A 659 -21.93 12.61 -11.05
N TRP A 660 -20.91 12.95 -10.27
CA TRP A 660 -20.97 12.93 -8.80
C TRP A 660 -22.04 13.82 -8.20
N SER A 661 -22.48 14.84 -8.93
CA SER A 661 -23.55 15.73 -8.47
C SER A 661 -24.86 14.98 -8.22
N ARG A 662 -25.04 13.80 -8.81
CA ARG A 662 -26.21 12.94 -8.63
C ARG A 662 -26.00 11.81 -7.61
N ALA A 663 -24.77 11.50 -7.25
CA ALA A 663 -24.42 10.45 -6.30
C ALA A 663 -24.91 10.78 -4.87
N GLN A 664 -24.99 12.04 -4.52
CA GLN A 664 -25.40 12.51 -3.19
C GLN A 664 -26.88 12.27 -2.87
N GLU A 665 -27.73 12.07 -3.86
CA GLU A 665 -29.17 11.98 -3.65
C GLU A 665 -29.70 10.56 -3.35
N GLY A 666 -28.88 9.51 -3.45
CA GLY A 666 -29.43 8.17 -3.28
C GLY A 666 -28.45 7.01 -3.13
N HIS A 667 -27.22 7.21 -2.76
CA HIS A 667 -26.19 6.15 -2.65
C HIS A 667 -25.99 5.31 -3.92
N HIS A 668 -26.42 5.79 -5.07
CA HIS A 668 -26.27 5.16 -6.37
C HIS A 668 -25.37 6.00 -7.25
N HIS A 669 -24.28 5.39 -7.71
CA HIS A 669 -23.34 6.04 -8.62
C HIS A 669 -23.52 5.45 -10.01
N THR A 670 -23.96 6.23 -10.98
CA THR A 670 -23.98 5.80 -12.37
C THR A 670 -22.64 6.10 -13.02
N LEU A 671 -21.81 5.08 -13.23
CA LEU A 671 -20.63 5.20 -14.06
C LEU A 671 -21.07 5.32 -15.52
N LYS A 672 -21.01 6.51 -16.06
CA LYS A 672 -21.01 6.67 -17.51
C LYS A 672 -19.59 6.45 -17.97
N TYR A 673 -19.30 5.29 -18.56
CA TYR A 673 -18.10 5.13 -19.35
C TYR A 673 -18.07 6.22 -20.42
N PRO A 674 -17.24 7.23 -20.31
CA PRO A 674 -17.04 8.15 -21.40
C PRO A 674 -16.50 7.35 -22.59
N SER A 675 -16.61 7.89 -23.78
CA SER A 675 -15.98 7.38 -24.98
C SER A 675 -14.61 6.79 -24.65
N GLN A 676 -14.25 5.67 -25.30
CA GLN A 676 -13.04 4.86 -25.09
C GLN A 676 -11.75 5.69 -25.32
N GLU A 677 -11.52 6.67 -24.48
CA GLU A 677 -10.26 7.41 -24.45
C GLU A 677 -9.34 6.72 -23.45
N PHE A 678 -8.15 6.36 -23.92
CA PHE A 678 -7.13 5.76 -23.08
C PHE A 678 -6.12 6.82 -22.66
N VAL A 679 -5.84 6.90 -21.37
CA VAL A 679 -4.73 7.67 -20.83
C VAL A 679 -3.67 6.70 -20.33
N ILE A 680 -2.46 6.82 -20.84
CA ILE A 680 -1.30 6.04 -20.44
C ILE A 680 -0.20 6.96 -19.92
N GLY A 681 0.64 6.42 -19.06
CA GLY A 681 1.69 7.17 -18.37
C GLY A 681 1.26 7.62 -16.97
N GLU A 682 2.16 8.31 -16.29
CA GLU A 682 1.94 8.73 -14.91
C GLU A 682 0.71 9.61 -14.75
N GLN A 683 -0.15 9.28 -13.79
CA GLN A 683 -1.38 10.02 -13.49
C GLN A 683 -1.41 10.46 -12.03
N TYR A 684 -1.73 11.74 -11.84
CA TYR A 684 -2.06 12.29 -10.54
C TYR A 684 -3.57 12.37 -10.39
N ILE A 685 -4.11 11.82 -9.31
CA ILE A 685 -5.55 11.73 -9.09
C ILE A 685 -5.93 12.58 -7.88
N GLY A 686 -6.87 13.51 -8.08
CA GLY A 686 -7.57 14.18 -7.00
C GLY A 686 -8.53 13.22 -6.29
N MET A 687 -8.92 13.52 -5.08
CA MET A 687 -9.91 12.73 -4.35
C MET A 687 -11.26 12.74 -5.09
N ILE A 688 -11.71 11.57 -5.52
CA ILE A 688 -12.96 11.42 -6.27
C ILE A 688 -14.16 11.39 -5.33
N SER A 689 -13.95 10.97 -4.09
CA SER A 689 -14.98 10.78 -3.07
C SER A 689 -15.27 12.02 -2.21
N ASP A 690 -14.68 13.18 -2.50
CA ASP A 690 -15.05 14.38 -1.75
C ASP A 690 -16.53 14.73 -2.02
N TRP A 691 -17.36 14.38 -1.07
CA TRP A 691 -18.81 14.57 -1.06
C TRP A 691 -19.23 16.02 -1.29
N HIS A 692 -18.29 16.94 -1.27
CA HIS A 692 -18.60 18.35 -1.30
C HIS A 692 -18.06 19.15 -2.47
N GLU A 693 -16.94 18.76 -3.04
CA GLU A 693 -16.37 19.40 -4.24
C GLU A 693 -15.05 18.70 -4.58
N ALA A 694 -15.01 17.93 -5.66
CA ALA A 694 -13.78 17.33 -6.16
C ALA A 694 -12.70 18.41 -6.29
N ASN A 695 -11.72 18.37 -5.42
CA ASN A 695 -10.60 19.28 -5.40
C ASN A 695 -9.32 18.52 -5.74
N LEU A 696 -8.65 18.91 -6.81
CA LEU A 696 -7.40 18.30 -7.23
C LEU A 696 -6.27 18.42 -6.18
N GLN A 697 -6.41 19.34 -5.24
CA GLN A 697 -5.49 19.58 -4.13
C GLN A 697 -6.23 19.39 -2.81
N ASP A 698 -6.63 18.16 -2.52
CA ASP A 698 -7.34 17.87 -1.30
C ASP A 698 -6.45 18.04 -0.07
N ASN A 699 -7.07 18.48 1.04
CA ASN A 699 -6.37 18.57 2.32
C ASN A 699 -6.04 17.21 2.93
N ASP A 700 -6.69 16.14 2.50
CA ASP A 700 -6.47 14.78 2.98
C ASP A 700 -5.01 14.32 2.85
N VAL A 701 -4.34 14.66 1.75
CA VAL A 701 -2.92 14.35 1.53
C VAL A 701 -2.00 14.89 2.63
N HIS A 702 -2.42 15.92 3.37
CA HIS A 702 -1.63 16.53 4.43
C HIS A 702 -1.42 15.64 5.66
N GLU A 703 -2.20 14.60 5.83
CA GLU A 703 -1.94 13.56 6.83
C GLU A 703 -0.60 12.87 6.59
N HIS A 704 -0.26 12.62 5.32
CA HIS A 704 1.04 12.09 4.97
C HIS A 704 2.19 12.99 5.41
N PHE A 705 2.05 14.32 5.32
CA PHE A 705 3.10 15.26 5.72
C PHE A 705 3.24 15.39 7.24
N LYS A 706 2.16 15.17 8.01
CA LYS A 706 2.25 14.96 9.46
C LYS A 706 3.07 13.69 9.75
N CYS A 707 2.76 12.59 9.10
CA CYS A 707 3.53 11.34 9.23
C CYS A 707 5.01 11.54 8.86
N LEU A 708 5.31 12.21 7.74
CA LEU A 708 6.67 12.55 7.33
C LEU A 708 7.42 13.33 8.41
N ALA A 709 6.77 14.34 9.01
CA ALA A 709 7.36 15.16 10.05
C ALA A 709 7.68 14.34 11.32
N GLU A 710 6.78 13.46 11.72
CA GLU A 710 6.95 12.65 12.93
C GLU A 710 7.96 11.52 12.75
N VAL A 711 8.00 10.87 11.57
CA VAL A 711 8.79 9.65 11.34
C VAL A 711 10.20 9.96 10.84
N SER A 712 10.37 10.91 9.92
CA SER A 712 11.62 11.09 9.18
C SER A 712 12.30 12.44 9.36
N LEU A 713 11.53 13.55 9.40
CA LEU A 713 12.14 14.87 9.51
C LEU A 713 12.87 15.04 10.83
N GLY A 714 14.06 15.62 10.75
CA GLY A 714 14.91 15.81 11.93
C GLY A 714 15.48 14.52 12.50
N LYS A 715 15.29 13.37 11.88
CA LYS A 715 15.70 12.05 12.35
C LYS A 715 16.56 11.32 11.35
N ALA A 716 17.53 10.54 11.85
CA ALA A 716 18.30 9.57 11.08
C ALA A 716 18.33 8.22 11.81
N TYR A 717 18.60 7.16 11.07
CA TYR A 717 18.56 5.81 11.61
C TYR A 717 19.78 5.02 11.14
N VAL A 718 20.40 4.33 12.09
CA VAL A 718 21.45 3.34 11.82
C VAL A 718 21.05 2.06 12.55
N ALA A 719 20.91 0.99 11.83
CA ALA A 719 20.56 -0.31 12.38
C ALA A 719 21.44 -1.41 11.77
N GLN A 720 21.59 -2.49 12.51
CA GLN A 720 22.27 -3.68 12.03
C GLN A 720 21.21 -4.77 11.76
N ASP A 721 21.18 -5.28 10.53
CA ASP A 721 20.27 -6.35 10.17
C ASP A 721 20.72 -7.72 10.72
N GLU A 722 19.91 -8.75 10.51
CA GLU A 722 20.16 -10.11 11.01
C GLU A 722 21.45 -10.73 10.43
N THR A 723 21.94 -10.24 9.29
CA THR A 723 23.20 -10.66 8.68
C THR A 723 24.41 -9.91 9.24
N GLY A 724 24.18 -8.92 10.09
CA GLY A 724 25.23 -8.06 10.65
C GLY A 724 25.60 -6.88 9.75
N ARG A 725 24.87 -6.67 8.62
CA ARG A 725 25.11 -5.55 7.71
C ARG A 725 24.48 -4.27 8.30
N LEU A 726 25.22 -3.16 8.18
CA LEU A 726 24.70 -1.85 8.56
C LEU A 726 23.71 -1.32 7.53
N ARG A 727 22.57 -0.87 8.02
CA ARG A 727 21.53 -0.17 7.27
C ARG A 727 21.40 1.25 7.78
N THR A 728 21.34 2.20 6.88
CA THR A 728 21.29 3.63 7.22
C THR A 728 20.18 4.33 6.46
N TRP A 729 19.48 5.26 7.11
CA TRP A 729 18.49 6.16 6.50
C TRP A 729 18.71 7.58 7.01
N ASN A 730 18.66 8.54 6.09
CA ASN A 730 18.92 9.95 6.34
C ASN A 730 20.33 10.23 6.88
N CYS A 731 21.24 9.29 6.77
CA CYS A 731 22.65 9.43 7.16
C CYS A 731 23.52 8.42 6.40
N SER A 732 24.82 8.66 6.42
CA SER A 732 25.86 7.68 6.08
C SER A 732 26.54 7.20 7.37
N ALA A 733 27.09 5.97 7.34
CA ALA A 733 27.85 5.42 8.45
C ALA A 733 29.11 4.72 7.94
N GLU A 734 30.26 5.00 8.55
CA GLU A 734 31.57 4.44 8.20
C GLU A 734 32.36 4.06 9.45
N GLU A 735 32.89 2.85 9.49
CA GLU A 735 33.72 2.42 10.62
C GLU A 735 35.20 2.78 10.37
N LYS A 736 35.77 3.57 11.31
CA LYS A 736 37.17 3.97 11.29
C LYS A 736 37.79 3.73 12.68
N ASN A 737 38.89 2.97 12.73
CA ASN A 737 39.62 2.68 13.99
C ASN A 737 38.74 2.10 15.12
N GLY A 738 37.72 1.28 14.76
CA GLY A 738 36.80 0.68 15.74
C GLY A 738 35.74 1.64 16.28
N ILE A 739 35.57 2.82 15.67
CA ILE A 739 34.53 3.79 15.96
C ILE A 739 33.64 3.91 14.73
N LEU A 740 32.34 3.80 14.91
CA LEU A 740 31.37 4.05 13.85
C LEU A 740 31.08 5.57 13.76
N HIS A 741 31.47 6.17 12.65
CA HIS A 741 31.18 7.56 12.34
C HIS A 741 29.86 7.65 11.58
N VAL A 742 28.90 8.40 12.13
CA VAL A 742 27.57 8.59 11.54
C VAL A 742 27.42 10.07 11.15
N SER A 743 27.13 10.31 9.88
CA SER A 743 26.96 11.66 9.32
C SER A 743 25.59 11.80 8.67
N PRO A 744 24.67 12.64 9.22
CA PRO A 744 23.39 12.93 8.58
C PRO A 744 23.54 13.42 7.13
N THR A 745 22.68 12.93 6.24
CA THR A 745 22.60 13.35 4.83
C THR A 745 21.41 14.25 4.58
N GLU A 746 20.40 14.20 5.45
CA GLU A 746 19.27 15.13 5.43
C GLU A 746 19.56 16.37 6.28
N PRO A 747 19.09 17.56 5.87
CA PRO A 747 19.27 18.77 6.65
C PRO A 747 18.44 18.76 7.94
N LYS A 748 18.91 19.52 8.93
CA LYS A 748 18.24 19.70 10.24
C LYS A 748 18.00 18.42 11.05
N VAL A 749 18.81 17.39 10.86
CA VAL A 749 18.75 16.21 11.74
C VAL A 749 19.18 16.58 13.16
N GLU A 750 18.31 16.26 14.12
CA GLU A 750 18.49 16.53 15.55
C GLU A 750 18.58 15.27 16.40
N LEU A 751 18.08 14.15 15.87
CA LEU A 751 18.02 12.85 16.52
C LEU A 751 18.58 11.77 15.61
N VAL A 752 19.43 10.91 16.14
CA VAL A 752 19.94 9.73 15.45
C VAL A 752 19.60 8.49 16.27
N HIS A 753 18.81 7.60 15.70
CA HIS A 753 18.48 6.29 16.27
C HIS A 753 19.58 5.29 15.94
N LEU A 754 20.12 4.66 16.96
CA LEU A 754 21.22 3.71 16.86
C LEU A 754 20.77 2.35 17.41
N ASN A 755 20.44 1.44 16.51
CA ASN A 755 20.07 0.06 16.83
C ASN A 755 21.24 -0.88 16.41
N LEU A 756 22.26 -0.86 17.25
CA LEU A 756 23.54 -1.49 16.99
C LEU A 756 23.94 -2.25 18.24
N GLY A 757 24.44 -3.36 18.26
CA GLY A 757 25.01 -3.98 19.46
C GLY A 757 26.02 -3.07 20.21
N VAL A 758 26.86 -3.64 21.06
CA VAL A 758 27.88 -2.85 21.79
C VAL A 758 28.85 -2.23 20.79
N LYS A 759 28.88 -0.90 20.70
CA LYS A 759 29.71 -0.19 19.73
C LYS A 759 30.07 1.22 20.21
N LYS A 760 31.27 1.68 19.82
CA LYS A 760 31.62 3.11 19.95
C LYS A 760 31.13 3.86 18.72
N VAL A 761 30.40 4.93 18.93
CA VAL A 761 29.83 5.73 17.84
C VAL A 761 30.21 7.21 18.02
N CYS A 762 30.49 7.88 16.90
CA CYS A 762 30.64 9.31 16.81
C CYS A 762 29.62 9.85 15.79
N VAL A 763 28.67 10.65 16.26
CA VAL A 763 27.63 11.27 15.41
C VAL A 763 28.05 12.70 15.08
N HIS A 764 28.14 13.04 13.80
CA HIS A 764 28.55 14.34 13.28
C HIS A 764 27.31 15.18 12.92
N PHE A 765 26.74 15.86 13.90
CA PHE A 765 25.66 16.83 13.64
C PHE A 765 26.20 18.13 13.04
N GLU A 766 25.36 18.92 12.39
CA GLU A 766 25.72 20.29 11.95
C GLU A 766 26.23 21.18 13.10
N SER A 767 25.74 20.93 14.31
CA SER A 767 26.12 21.68 15.53
C SER A 767 27.43 21.23 16.19
N GLY A 768 27.97 20.08 15.81
CA GLY A 768 29.16 19.47 16.42
C GLY A 768 29.10 17.95 16.51
N GLU A 769 30.12 17.35 17.09
CA GLU A 769 30.27 15.90 17.20
C GLU A 769 29.86 15.38 18.58
N ILE A 770 29.13 14.30 18.63
CA ILE A 770 28.73 13.62 19.87
C ILE A 770 29.27 12.18 19.83
N SER A 771 30.10 11.83 20.80
CA SER A 771 30.64 10.48 20.98
C SER A 771 29.87 9.74 22.07
N ALA A 772 29.50 8.47 21.79
CA ALA A 772 28.79 7.61 22.72
C ALA A 772 29.35 6.17 22.70
N ASP A 773 29.38 5.54 23.87
CA ASP A 773 29.62 4.12 24.05
C ASP A 773 28.28 3.42 24.22
N LEU A 774 27.79 2.76 23.16
CA LEU A 774 26.51 2.12 23.14
C LEU A 774 26.56 0.75 23.82
N ARG A 775 25.52 0.43 24.58
CA ARG A 775 25.30 -0.90 25.17
C ARG A 775 23.92 -1.44 24.84
N GLU A 776 23.06 -0.60 24.30
CA GLU A 776 21.67 -0.87 23.96
C GLU A 776 21.21 0.05 22.83
N THR A 777 20.03 -0.16 22.30
CA THR A 777 19.37 0.72 21.31
C THR A 777 19.01 2.06 21.96
N VAL A 778 19.40 3.15 21.32
CA VAL A 778 19.22 4.52 21.87
C VAL A 778 19.00 5.54 20.76
N TRP A 779 18.45 6.68 21.15
CA TRP A 779 18.49 7.92 20.39
C TRP A 779 19.61 8.82 20.92
N VAL A 780 20.43 9.34 20.03
CA VAL A 780 21.42 10.38 20.33
C VAL A 780 20.89 11.70 19.81
N ARG A 781 20.74 12.67 20.72
CA ARG A 781 20.27 14.02 20.38
C ARG A 781 21.46 14.95 20.14
N LYS A 782 21.27 15.97 19.30
CA LYS A 782 22.31 16.97 18.96
C LYS A 782 22.89 17.78 20.15
N ASP A 783 22.17 17.82 21.28
CA ASP A 783 22.63 18.44 22.52
C ASP A 783 23.42 17.47 23.43
N GLY A 784 23.69 16.25 22.97
CA GLY A 784 24.45 15.23 23.68
C GLY A 784 23.63 14.34 24.58
N ARG A 785 22.32 14.56 24.72
CA ARG A 785 21.46 13.68 25.50
C ARG A 785 21.28 12.34 24.78
N ILE A 786 21.31 11.27 25.56
CA ILE A 786 21.00 9.90 25.12
C ILE A 786 19.63 9.55 25.66
N ILE A 787 18.69 9.23 24.76
CA ILE A 787 17.29 8.93 25.07
C ILE A 787 17.06 7.48 24.75
N ARG A 788 16.55 6.69 25.71
CA ARG A 788 16.20 5.26 25.48
C ARG A 788 14.85 5.10 24.83
N ASP A 789 13.90 5.90 25.26
CA ASP A 789 12.52 5.83 24.81
C ASP A 789 11.95 7.24 24.59
N LEU A 790 11.45 7.48 23.37
CA LEU A 790 10.87 8.77 23.00
C LEU A 790 9.50 9.05 23.65
N PHE A 791 8.77 8.01 24.04
CA PHE A 791 7.35 8.12 24.42
C PHE A 791 7.10 7.97 25.93
N ILE A 792 8.04 7.39 26.68
CA ILE A 792 7.87 7.27 28.14
C ILE A 792 8.30 8.56 28.86
N GLY A 793 9.22 9.31 28.28
CA GLY A 793 9.92 10.41 28.95
C GLY A 793 10.99 9.87 29.91
N GLN A 794 12.05 10.62 30.14
CA GLN A 794 13.10 10.24 31.08
C GLN A 794 12.59 10.20 32.52
#